data_f2a5494c74e428f75c36bf481162678b
#
_entry.id   f2a5494c74e428f75c36bf481162678b
#
_cell.length_a   1.000
_cell.length_b   1.000
_cell.length_c   1.000
_cell.angle_alpha   90.00
_cell.angle_beta   90.00
_cell.angle_gamma   90.00
#
_symmetry.space_group_name_H-M   'P 1'
#
loop_
_entity.id
_entity.type
_entity.pdbx_description
1 polymer ?
#
loop_
_entity_poly.entity_id
_entity_poly.type
_entity_poly.pdbx_seq_one_letter_code
_entity_poly.pdbx_strand_id
1 'polypeptide(L)'
;ASFSPIGRPHLSHLRATHAGLVRDFDERAYLPQQLRFLDRFVHFAAAACREAIGRAHLDPRELGPRMGLVFATCSGPMQTIERRYAAVLAGDGALTREELFSLRYYSGAKALAHLFGISGPGATVVTACSASTAAIGIAADLIRLGVVDAALAGGSDTFAETTLAGFDGLKATCEGTCAPFSKPPGLNLGEGTAFLVLESMEAAQARGASVHAEILGFGLSNDAYHCTAPDPSGAGQSLAMERALADAGVSPLSIRYINAHGTGTEANDKAETRAIRRTFGAGAASVPVSSTKSIIGHCLGAAGALETVAAIACLEKGIVPPTANFTERRDGCTLDYVPDAGRRAEQSGPVLKNNFAFGGNNASIVVKVKPDFSNAPPDRGSAGPVVITGIGAVSPAGVGVDCLVAASTSESLFRDVALDGGAVVRAAMVPDFDMAAIDRRIDIRNMDRSSVFAVAATRLALSHAFGAERPGGRRDIGLFLHLSAGPSWAESEHIVPLLRGSFRINQVAAFPYVVPNSVAGNVCKALRLTGHNTTLSLGPGAGLLGLGFAAFAIENGHASAIVSLSVDELSKRILSDSHAAGAVPPGGVPYGEGACAVMLETESSAASRGAAALGTVCSFAYSTETNDCMNADGGGAMLAATIRTALNNAKITAADIGPVVCCSAGSGWEAEAVRAVMGERDAARLDPSPLIGYAEATTPLFILSRALADSSLEMGRGKNYILTVFGSPHGVNCATVIRKSKVKE
;
A
#
# COMPACT_ATOMS: atom_id res chain seq x y z
N ALA A 1 7.17 -4.59 30.78
CA ALA A 1 6.87 -3.69 29.65
C ALA A 1 8.16 -2.98 29.24
N SER A 2 8.39 -2.84 27.94
CA SER A 2 9.60 -2.23 27.38
C SER A 2 9.45 -0.71 27.16
N PHE A 3 8.56 -0.07 27.90
CA PHE A 3 8.39 1.37 27.81
C PHE A 3 9.52 2.12 28.52
N SER A 4 9.96 3.19 27.89
CA SER A 4 10.96 4.09 28.45
C SER A 4 10.54 5.55 28.28
N PRO A 5 11.02 6.46 29.17
CA PRO A 5 10.76 7.88 29.01
C PRO A 5 11.23 8.37 27.64
N ILE A 6 10.43 9.24 27.01
CA ILE A 6 10.76 9.83 25.69
C ILE A 6 12.01 10.71 25.79
N GLY A 7 12.20 11.39 26.93
CA GLY A 7 13.47 12.10 27.23
C GLY A 7 13.79 13.29 26.32
N ARG A 8 12.77 13.90 25.68
CA ARG A 8 12.89 15.07 24.80
C ARG A 8 12.26 16.30 25.46
N PRO A 9 13.05 17.24 26.04
CA PRO A 9 12.51 18.36 26.83
C PRO A 9 11.57 19.25 26.06
N HIS A 10 11.76 19.45 24.76
CA HIS A 10 10.90 20.29 23.93
C HIS A 10 9.49 19.69 23.71
N LEU A 11 9.32 18.37 23.94
CA LEU A 11 8.04 17.69 23.89
C LEU A 11 7.36 17.55 25.27
N SER A 12 7.91 18.17 26.32
CA SER A 12 7.38 18.04 27.70
C SER A 12 5.97 18.58 27.89
N HIS A 13 5.45 19.34 26.92
CA HIS A 13 4.08 19.84 26.90
C HIS A 13 3.05 18.79 26.43
N LEU A 14 3.49 17.68 25.85
CA LEU A 14 2.63 16.57 25.43
C LEU A 14 2.27 15.68 26.62
N ARG A 15 1.09 15.02 26.55
CA ARG A 15 0.63 14.07 27.57
C ARG A 15 1.50 12.82 27.61
N ALA A 16 1.93 12.32 26.46
CA ALA A 16 2.71 11.12 26.34
C ALA A 16 4.12 11.31 26.90
N THR A 17 4.43 10.60 27.97
CA THR A 17 5.74 10.65 28.64
C THR A 17 6.60 9.43 28.32
N HIS A 18 6.01 8.34 27.84
CA HIS A 18 6.66 7.05 27.57
C HIS A 18 6.37 6.54 26.17
N ALA A 19 7.34 5.81 25.61
CA ALA A 19 7.22 5.11 24.33
C ALA A 19 8.01 3.79 24.36
N GLY A 20 7.66 2.85 23.49
CA GLY A 20 8.40 1.61 23.27
C GLY A 20 9.56 1.86 22.30
N LEU A 21 10.70 2.29 22.79
CA LEU A 21 11.88 2.66 21.98
C LEU A 21 12.90 1.55 21.92
N VAL A 22 13.48 1.34 20.74
CA VAL A 22 14.63 0.45 20.52
C VAL A 22 15.91 1.22 20.89
N ARG A 23 16.56 0.77 21.97
CA ARG A 23 17.82 1.33 22.47
C ARG A 23 19.00 0.50 22.00
N ASP A 24 20.17 1.09 21.98
CA ASP A 24 21.46 0.42 21.71
C ASP A 24 21.50 -0.30 20.34
N PHE A 25 20.77 0.22 19.35
CA PHE A 25 20.80 -0.27 17.98
C PHE A 25 21.92 0.41 17.20
N ASP A 26 22.89 -0.38 16.74
CA ASP A 26 23.96 0.12 15.86
C ASP A 26 23.45 0.19 14.41
N GLU A 27 23.05 1.38 13.98
CA GLU A 27 22.57 1.63 12.62
C GLU A 27 23.63 1.33 11.55
N ARG A 28 24.92 1.39 11.89
CA ARG A 28 26.02 1.17 10.93
C ARG A 28 26.28 -0.30 10.64
N ALA A 29 25.77 -1.21 11.46
CA ALA A 29 26.03 -2.64 11.36
C ALA A 29 25.33 -3.35 10.19
N TYR A 30 24.22 -2.81 9.71
CA TYR A 30 23.30 -3.55 8.83
C TYR A 30 23.24 -3.05 7.40
N LEU A 31 23.58 -1.77 7.15
CA LEU A 31 23.66 -1.20 5.81
C LEU A 31 25.10 -0.85 5.43
N PRO A 32 25.51 -1.12 4.18
CA PRO A 32 26.78 -0.68 3.66
C PRO A 32 26.87 0.86 3.61
N GLN A 33 28.06 1.41 3.59
CA GLN A 33 28.30 2.85 3.73
C GLN A 33 27.48 3.70 2.73
N GLN A 34 27.37 3.23 1.50
CA GLN A 34 26.64 3.92 0.42
C GLN A 34 25.12 3.98 0.62
N LEU A 35 24.54 3.20 1.55
CA LEU A 35 23.10 3.20 1.86
C LEU A 35 22.76 3.81 3.23
N ARG A 36 23.78 4.32 3.96
CA ARG A 36 23.57 4.88 5.32
C ARG A 36 22.85 6.21 5.36
N PHE A 37 22.62 6.83 4.20
CA PHE A 37 21.80 8.03 4.07
C PHE A 37 20.29 7.76 4.23
N LEU A 38 19.89 6.50 4.13
CA LEU A 38 18.48 6.11 4.27
C LEU A 38 17.97 6.33 5.70
N ASP A 39 16.67 6.52 5.82
CA ASP A 39 16.00 6.69 7.11
C ASP A 39 16.13 5.45 8.01
N ARG A 40 16.09 5.67 9.33
CA ARG A 40 16.25 4.65 10.38
C ARG A 40 15.33 3.43 10.20
N PHE A 41 14.11 3.61 9.68
CA PHE A 41 13.20 2.48 9.44
C PHE A 41 13.78 1.46 8.44
N VAL A 42 14.61 1.89 7.49
CA VAL A 42 15.31 1.00 6.55
C VAL A 42 16.43 0.23 7.23
N HIS A 43 17.17 0.87 8.16
CA HIS A 43 18.19 0.21 8.96
C HIS A 43 17.60 -0.91 9.83
N PHE A 44 16.45 -0.64 10.47
CA PHE A 44 15.70 -1.64 11.21
C PHE A 44 15.28 -2.79 10.31
N ALA A 45 14.67 -2.49 9.17
CA ALA A 45 14.21 -3.49 8.22
C ALA A 45 15.36 -4.39 7.71
N ALA A 46 16.53 -3.81 7.40
CA ALA A 46 17.69 -4.57 6.96
C ALA A 46 18.18 -5.57 8.03
N ALA A 47 18.15 -5.16 9.31
CA ALA A 47 18.49 -6.05 10.42
C ALA A 47 17.53 -7.25 10.52
N ALA A 48 16.21 -6.98 10.50
CA ALA A 48 15.21 -8.04 10.62
C ALA A 48 15.17 -8.96 9.38
N CYS A 49 15.33 -8.41 8.16
CA CYS A 49 15.42 -9.22 6.94
C CYS A 49 16.62 -10.15 6.98
N ARG A 50 17.79 -9.66 7.41
CA ARG A 50 19.01 -10.48 7.56
C ARG A 50 18.80 -11.62 8.55
N GLU A 51 18.14 -11.35 9.68
CA GLU A 51 17.81 -12.38 10.66
C GLU A 51 16.82 -13.40 10.09
N ALA A 52 15.75 -12.95 9.43
CA ALA A 52 14.72 -13.83 8.85
C ALA A 52 15.32 -14.76 7.77
N ILE A 53 16.12 -14.20 6.85
CA ILE A 53 16.81 -14.95 5.80
C ILE A 53 17.78 -15.98 6.42
N GLY A 54 18.58 -15.55 7.42
CA GLY A 54 19.52 -16.43 8.11
C GLY A 54 18.84 -17.59 8.83
N ARG A 55 17.72 -17.34 9.52
CA ARG A 55 16.92 -18.38 10.20
C ARG A 55 16.23 -19.32 9.22
N ALA A 56 15.81 -18.81 8.07
CA ALA A 56 15.20 -19.61 7.04
C ALA A 56 16.22 -20.46 6.26
N HIS A 57 17.53 -20.20 6.41
CA HIS A 57 18.58 -20.83 5.60
C HIS A 57 18.29 -20.75 4.10
N LEU A 58 17.90 -19.55 3.61
CA LEU A 58 17.50 -19.30 2.24
C LEU A 58 18.38 -18.18 1.66
N ASP A 59 18.93 -18.37 0.46
CA ASP A 59 19.56 -17.27 -0.28
C ASP A 59 18.58 -16.70 -1.30
N PRO A 60 18.10 -15.46 -1.13
CA PRO A 60 17.18 -14.82 -2.07
C PRO A 60 17.74 -14.72 -3.50
N ARG A 61 19.08 -14.66 -3.66
CA ARG A 61 19.72 -14.57 -4.99
C ARG A 61 19.54 -15.82 -5.82
N GLU A 62 19.48 -16.99 -5.19
CA GLU A 62 19.27 -18.26 -5.89
C GLU A 62 17.87 -18.34 -6.50
N LEU A 63 16.88 -17.70 -5.88
CA LEU A 63 15.51 -17.66 -6.40
C LEU A 63 15.33 -16.56 -7.47
N GLY A 64 16.14 -15.52 -7.45
CA GLY A 64 16.09 -14.42 -8.41
C GLY A 64 14.69 -13.82 -8.57
N PRO A 65 14.08 -13.84 -9.79
CA PRO A 65 12.73 -13.31 -10.01
C PRO A 65 11.62 -14.08 -9.29
N ARG A 66 11.91 -15.27 -8.77
CA ARG A 66 10.97 -16.09 -8.00
C ARG A 66 10.95 -15.76 -6.50
N MET A 67 11.73 -14.76 -6.06
CA MET A 67 11.73 -14.22 -4.71
C MET A 67 11.04 -12.86 -4.67
N GLY A 68 9.96 -12.72 -3.89
CA GLY A 68 9.22 -11.47 -3.70
C GLY A 68 9.61 -10.71 -2.45
N LEU A 69 9.24 -9.42 -2.38
CA LEU A 69 9.39 -8.57 -1.20
C LEU A 69 8.15 -7.71 -0.99
N VAL A 70 7.39 -7.95 0.07
CA VAL A 70 6.26 -7.09 0.45
C VAL A 70 6.56 -6.41 1.78
N PHE A 71 6.98 -5.16 1.67
CA PHE A 71 7.40 -4.31 2.77
C PHE A 71 6.22 -3.47 3.25
N ALA A 72 6.15 -3.17 4.54
CA ALA A 72 5.10 -2.32 5.11
C ALA A 72 5.66 -1.23 5.98
N THR A 73 5.03 -0.05 5.93
CA THR A 73 5.31 1.06 6.82
C THR A 73 4.07 1.97 6.93
N CYS A 74 3.99 2.73 8.01
CA CYS A 74 2.98 3.76 8.22
C CYS A 74 3.59 5.15 8.10
N SER A 75 4.60 5.42 8.93
CA SER A 75 5.30 6.71 8.97
C SER A 75 6.41 6.80 7.93
N GLY A 76 6.97 5.67 7.50
CA GLY A 76 8.04 5.62 6.50
C GLY A 76 9.23 6.51 6.88
N PRO A 77 9.68 7.38 5.97
CA PRO A 77 10.86 8.21 6.16
C PRO A 77 10.60 9.47 7.02
N MET A 78 9.69 9.39 8.00
CA MET A 78 9.25 10.58 8.75
C MET A 78 10.38 11.30 9.46
N GLN A 79 11.37 10.59 10.00
CA GLN A 79 12.52 11.24 10.64
C GLN A 79 13.36 12.03 9.62
N THR A 80 13.50 11.54 8.40
CA THR A 80 14.18 12.26 7.31
C THR A 80 13.35 13.46 6.84
N ILE A 81 12.03 13.29 6.76
CA ILE A 81 11.10 14.38 6.44
C ILE A 81 11.20 15.48 7.50
N GLU A 82 11.17 15.16 8.80
CA GLU A 82 11.36 16.11 9.91
C GLU A 82 12.67 16.89 9.77
N ARG A 83 13.80 16.18 9.54
CA ARG A 83 15.11 16.82 9.32
C ARG A 83 15.11 17.75 8.11
N ARG A 84 14.47 17.33 7.02
CA ARG A 84 14.37 18.16 5.81
C ARG A 84 13.59 19.42 6.04
N TYR A 85 12.44 19.36 6.72
CA TYR A 85 11.68 20.58 7.07
C TYR A 85 12.47 21.48 8.01
N ALA A 86 13.18 20.93 8.98
CA ALA A 86 14.04 21.71 9.87
C ALA A 86 15.16 22.44 9.11
N ALA A 87 15.84 21.77 8.17
CA ALA A 87 16.89 22.34 7.33
C ALA A 87 16.34 23.50 6.49
N VAL A 88 15.20 23.31 5.83
CA VAL A 88 14.56 24.39 5.02
C VAL A 88 14.17 25.59 5.88
N LEU A 89 13.63 25.35 7.08
CA LEU A 89 13.29 26.45 8.02
C LEU A 89 14.53 27.19 8.52
N ALA A 90 15.69 26.54 8.56
CA ALA A 90 16.98 27.15 8.89
C ALA A 90 17.64 27.86 7.68
N GLY A 91 17.01 27.85 6.50
CA GLY A 91 17.53 28.47 5.29
C GLY A 91 18.43 27.56 4.44
N ASP A 92 18.57 26.28 4.82
CA ASP A 92 19.30 25.28 4.04
C ASP A 92 18.33 24.58 3.04
N GLY A 93 18.35 25.10 1.81
CA GLY A 93 17.55 24.57 0.70
C GLY A 93 18.22 23.43 -0.08
N ALA A 94 19.51 23.13 0.17
CA ALA A 94 20.24 22.09 -0.56
C ALA A 94 19.62 20.69 -0.33
N LEU A 95 19.62 19.90 -1.37
CA LEU A 95 19.13 18.50 -1.32
C LEU A 95 19.85 17.69 -2.38
N THR A 96 20.37 16.53 -2.00
CA THR A 96 20.96 15.58 -2.95
C THR A 96 19.90 14.64 -3.53
N ARG A 97 20.24 13.90 -4.58
CA ARG A 97 19.36 12.86 -5.15
C ARG A 97 19.13 11.71 -4.16
N GLU A 98 20.16 11.35 -3.39
CA GLU A 98 20.10 10.35 -2.34
C GLU A 98 19.11 10.75 -1.25
N GLU A 99 19.19 12.00 -0.80
CA GLU A 99 18.24 12.54 0.19
C GLU A 99 16.82 12.60 -0.36
N LEU A 100 16.63 13.04 -1.62
CA LEU A 100 15.33 13.03 -2.28
C LEU A 100 14.75 11.61 -2.35
N PHE A 101 15.57 10.61 -2.70
CA PHE A 101 15.16 9.21 -2.70
C PHE A 101 14.78 8.72 -1.29
N SER A 102 15.56 9.11 -0.26
CA SER A 102 15.29 8.76 1.15
C SER A 102 13.95 9.31 1.68
N LEU A 103 13.41 10.39 1.07
CA LEU A 103 12.08 10.94 1.41
C LEU A 103 10.92 10.08 0.88
N ARG A 104 11.18 9.02 0.11
CA ARG A 104 10.14 8.22 -0.53
C ARG A 104 9.79 6.98 0.30
N TYR A 105 8.51 6.67 0.43
CA TYR A 105 8.04 5.49 1.18
C TYR A 105 8.55 4.17 0.57
N TYR A 106 8.68 4.09 -0.75
CA TYR A 106 9.18 2.91 -1.45
C TYR A 106 10.71 2.71 -1.35
N SER A 107 11.46 3.69 -0.82
CA SER A 107 12.93 3.61 -0.69
C SER A 107 13.38 2.40 0.12
N GLY A 108 12.62 2.03 1.16
CA GLY A 108 12.91 0.86 1.98
C GLY A 108 12.85 -0.45 1.19
N ALA A 109 11.76 -0.69 0.47
CA ALA A 109 11.64 -1.90 -0.35
C ALA A 109 12.72 -1.98 -1.43
N LYS A 110 13.04 -0.86 -2.10
CA LYS A 110 14.11 -0.82 -3.11
C LYS A 110 15.49 -1.08 -2.52
N ALA A 111 15.80 -0.48 -1.38
CA ALA A 111 17.07 -0.71 -0.70
C ALA A 111 17.23 -2.18 -0.24
N LEU A 112 16.18 -2.79 0.29
CA LEU A 112 16.20 -4.19 0.70
C LEU A 112 16.31 -5.14 -0.51
N ALA A 113 15.60 -4.85 -1.62
CA ALA A 113 15.71 -5.62 -2.84
C ALA A 113 17.16 -5.60 -3.38
N HIS A 114 17.80 -4.42 -3.41
CA HIS A 114 19.20 -4.27 -3.77
C HIS A 114 20.13 -5.03 -2.80
N LEU A 115 19.96 -4.83 -1.49
CA LEU A 115 20.82 -5.40 -0.45
C LEU A 115 20.84 -6.95 -0.46
N PHE A 116 19.67 -7.55 -0.66
CA PHE A 116 19.47 -9.00 -0.63
C PHE A 116 19.39 -9.67 -2.00
N GLY A 117 19.46 -8.90 -3.09
CA GLY A 117 19.40 -9.42 -4.44
C GLY A 117 18.02 -9.97 -4.83
N ILE A 118 16.94 -9.38 -4.30
CA ILE A 118 15.56 -9.80 -4.58
C ILE A 118 15.08 -9.13 -5.86
N SER A 119 14.97 -9.88 -6.96
CA SER A 119 14.62 -9.33 -8.27
C SER A 119 13.18 -9.61 -8.71
N GLY A 120 12.39 -10.31 -7.91
CA GLY A 120 10.99 -10.56 -8.17
C GLY A 120 10.08 -9.39 -7.79
N PRO A 121 8.75 -9.62 -7.77
CA PRO A 121 7.76 -8.63 -7.41
C PRO A 121 7.99 -8.04 -6.02
N GLY A 122 7.89 -6.73 -5.91
CA GLY A 122 7.98 -6.02 -4.65
C GLY A 122 6.93 -4.92 -4.52
N ALA A 123 6.47 -4.68 -3.29
CA ALA A 123 5.53 -3.63 -2.96
C ALA A 123 5.83 -3.03 -1.59
N THR A 124 5.54 -1.73 -1.44
CA THR A 124 5.47 -1.08 -0.13
C THR A 124 4.01 -0.81 0.21
N VAL A 125 3.50 -1.51 1.22
CA VAL A 125 2.12 -1.33 1.73
C VAL A 125 2.12 -0.20 2.75
N VAL A 126 1.24 0.79 2.55
CA VAL A 126 1.16 1.99 3.38
C VAL A 126 -0.27 2.22 3.90
N THR A 127 -0.89 1.17 4.43
CA THR A 127 -2.25 1.21 5.01
C THR A 127 -2.24 1.51 6.52
N ALA A 128 -1.38 2.43 6.93
CA ALA A 128 -1.19 2.82 8.33
C ALA A 128 -0.99 1.59 9.25
N CYS A 129 -1.71 1.49 10.37
CA CYS A 129 -1.52 0.44 11.39
C CYS A 129 -1.81 -0.99 10.89
N SER A 130 -2.51 -1.18 9.77
CA SER A 130 -2.81 -2.50 9.19
C SER A 130 -1.79 -2.96 8.15
N ALA A 131 -0.77 -2.13 7.84
CA ALA A 131 0.09 -2.30 6.69
C ALA A 131 0.82 -3.65 6.66
N SER A 132 1.48 -4.07 7.74
CA SER A 132 2.24 -5.33 7.72
C SER A 132 1.37 -6.59 7.79
N THR A 133 0.15 -6.50 8.34
CA THR A 133 -0.83 -7.60 8.22
C THR A 133 -1.27 -7.78 6.77
N ALA A 134 -1.57 -6.68 6.07
CA ALA A 134 -1.89 -6.70 4.64
C ALA A 134 -0.70 -7.17 3.79
N ALA A 135 0.53 -6.75 4.13
CA ALA A 135 1.74 -7.17 3.43
C ALA A 135 1.97 -8.69 3.49
N ILE A 136 1.76 -9.31 4.65
CA ILE A 136 1.85 -10.76 4.81
C ILE A 136 0.81 -11.48 3.94
N GLY A 137 -0.44 -10.97 3.92
CA GLY A 137 -1.51 -11.52 3.08
C GLY A 137 -1.20 -11.42 1.58
N ILE A 138 -0.78 -10.24 1.11
CA ILE A 138 -0.40 -10.00 -0.30
C ILE A 138 0.77 -10.91 -0.71
N ALA A 139 1.78 -11.08 0.15
CA ALA A 139 2.89 -11.97 -0.12
C ALA A 139 2.45 -13.44 -0.23
N ALA A 140 1.54 -13.89 0.63
CA ALA A 140 0.94 -15.22 0.54
C ALA A 140 0.18 -15.40 -0.78
N ASP A 141 -0.51 -14.39 -1.27
CA ASP A 141 -1.20 -14.45 -2.56
C ASP A 141 -0.26 -14.58 -3.75
N LEU A 142 0.87 -13.87 -3.75
CA LEU A 142 1.89 -14.01 -4.80
C LEU A 142 2.43 -15.44 -4.88
N ILE A 143 2.60 -16.10 -3.73
CA ILE A 143 3.02 -17.51 -3.67
C ILE A 143 1.89 -18.42 -4.16
N ARG A 144 0.66 -18.22 -3.72
CA ARG A 144 -0.51 -19.04 -4.12
C ARG A 144 -0.78 -19.00 -5.61
N LEU A 145 -0.62 -17.83 -6.24
CA LEU A 145 -0.73 -17.66 -7.70
C LEU A 145 0.49 -18.20 -8.45
N GLY A 146 1.50 -18.71 -7.76
CA GLY A 146 2.74 -19.16 -8.37
C GLY A 146 3.55 -18.07 -9.05
N VAL A 147 3.30 -16.80 -8.69
CA VAL A 147 4.08 -15.66 -9.17
C VAL A 147 5.50 -15.71 -8.63
N VAL A 148 5.65 -16.10 -7.36
CA VAL A 148 6.92 -16.32 -6.67
C VAL A 148 6.91 -17.67 -5.92
N ASP A 149 8.09 -18.20 -5.59
CA ASP A 149 8.24 -19.41 -4.78
C ASP A 149 8.41 -19.06 -3.30
N ALA A 150 8.99 -17.91 -3.03
CA ALA A 150 9.16 -17.37 -1.69
C ALA A 150 9.03 -15.86 -1.67
N ALA A 151 8.74 -15.31 -0.49
CA ALA A 151 8.67 -13.87 -0.28
C ALA A 151 9.15 -13.47 1.12
N LEU A 152 9.86 -12.34 1.22
CA LEU A 152 10.00 -11.60 2.47
C LEU A 152 8.76 -10.72 2.66
N ALA A 153 8.09 -10.87 3.79
CA ALA A 153 6.93 -10.07 4.14
C ALA A 153 7.05 -9.54 5.57
N GLY A 154 6.83 -8.25 5.74
CA GLY A 154 6.93 -7.64 7.06
C GLY A 154 6.84 -6.13 7.02
N GLY A 155 7.26 -5.48 8.10
CA GLY A 155 7.19 -4.04 8.19
C GLY A 155 8.16 -3.43 9.18
N SER A 156 8.38 -2.14 9.02
CA SER A 156 9.29 -1.35 9.86
C SER A 156 8.76 0.07 10.02
N ASP A 157 8.74 0.54 11.26
CA ASP A 157 8.47 1.93 11.59
C ASP A 157 9.33 2.39 12.76
N THR A 158 9.68 3.67 12.76
CA THR A 158 10.46 4.30 13.81
C THR A 158 9.66 5.39 14.51
N PHE A 159 10.05 5.71 15.73
CA PHE A 159 9.46 6.80 16.47
C PHE A 159 9.75 8.15 15.80
N ALA A 160 8.70 8.92 15.54
CA ALA A 160 8.77 10.26 14.99
C ALA A 160 8.01 11.26 15.88
N GLU A 161 8.54 12.48 16.00
CA GLU A 161 7.93 13.54 16.83
C GLU A 161 6.61 14.03 16.22
N THR A 162 6.56 14.13 14.91
CA THR A 162 5.36 14.44 14.12
C THR A 162 4.22 13.48 14.45
N THR A 163 4.52 12.18 14.47
CA THR A 163 3.53 11.15 14.76
C THR A 163 3.06 11.23 16.21
N LEU A 164 3.99 11.43 17.16
CA LEU A 164 3.64 11.60 18.57
C LEU A 164 2.74 12.82 18.79
N ALA A 165 3.13 13.98 18.26
CA ALA A 165 2.37 15.22 18.41
C ALA A 165 0.96 15.10 17.79
N GLY A 166 0.84 14.37 16.65
CA GLY A 166 -0.44 14.10 16.03
C GLY A 166 -1.38 13.26 16.89
N PHE A 167 -0.90 12.12 17.40
CA PHE A 167 -1.70 11.27 18.29
C PHE A 167 -2.04 11.96 19.61
N ASP A 168 -1.10 12.74 20.15
CA ASP A 168 -1.33 13.50 21.38
C ASP A 168 -2.40 14.58 21.19
N GLY A 169 -2.32 15.31 20.08
CA GLY A 169 -3.31 16.32 19.68
C GLY A 169 -4.71 15.73 19.45
N LEU A 170 -4.80 14.49 18.98
CA LEU A 170 -6.06 13.72 18.90
C LEU A 170 -6.53 13.19 20.27
N LYS A 171 -5.78 13.44 21.35
CA LYS A 171 -6.02 12.93 22.71
C LYS A 171 -6.05 11.39 22.76
N ALA A 172 -5.30 10.73 21.89
CA ALA A 172 -5.24 9.28 21.78
C ALA A 172 -4.13 8.66 22.64
N THR A 173 -3.17 9.46 23.14
CA THR A 173 -2.06 9.00 23.97
C THR A 173 -2.44 8.87 25.46
N CYS A 174 -1.67 8.10 26.23
CA CYS A 174 -1.75 8.04 27.68
C CYS A 174 -0.51 8.65 28.36
N GLU A 175 -0.64 9.08 29.60
CA GLU A 175 0.48 9.63 30.38
C GLU A 175 1.47 8.54 30.83
N GLY A 176 0.96 7.40 31.25
CA GLY A 176 1.75 6.26 31.70
C GLY A 176 1.92 5.20 30.63
N THR A 177 1.78 3.93 31.03
CA THR A 177 1.80 2.78 30.14
C THR A 177 0.40 2.39 29.70
N CYS A 178 0.23 2.12 28.42
CA CYS A 178 -1.07 1.78 27.85
C CYS A 178 -1.62 0.46 28.41
N ALA A 179 -2.93 0.44 28.60
CA ALA A 179 -3.69 -0.69 29.10
C ALA A 179 -4.88 -0.98 28.18
N PRO A 180 -4.66 -1.71 27.05
CA PRO A 180 -5.73 -2.05 26.13
C PRO A 180 -6.92 -2.71 26.85
N PHE A 181 -8.14 -2.31 26.47
CA PHE A 181 -9.41 -2.77 27.05
C PHE A 181 -9.60 -2.45 28.54
N SER A 182 -8.64 -1.76 29.15
CA SER A 182 -8.64 -1.36 30.58
C SER A 182 -8.61 0.16 30.73
N LYS A 183 -8.72 0.64 31.97
CA LYS A 183 -8.61 2.06 32.34
C LYS A 183 -7.17 2.38 32.81
N PRO A 184 -6.68 3.61 32.60
CA PRO A 184 -7.24 4.68 31.76
C PRO A 184 -7.06 4.41 30.26
N PRO A 185 -7.86 5.08 29.38
CA PRO A 185 -7.69 4.97 27.93
C PRO A 185 -6.46 5.72 27.45
N GLY A 186 -5.89 5.23 26.33
CA GLY A 186 -4.81 5.85 25.61
C GLY A 186 -3.76 4.83 25.14
N LEU A 187 -2.98 5.21 24.15
CA LEU A 187 -1.90 4.41 23.60
C LEU A 187 -0.52 5.00 23.93
N ASN A 188 0.51 4.16 23.90
CA ASN A 188 1.89 4.62 23.72
C ASN A 188 2.34 4.27 22.31
N LEU A 189 3.10 5.16 21.68
CA LEU A 189 3.82 4.79 20.48
C LEU A 189 4.94 3.79 20.78
N GLY A 190 5.26 2.96 19.80
CA GLY A 190 6.43 2.10 19.78
C GLY A 190 7.15 2.22 18.44
N GLU A 191 8.37 1.74 18.39
CA GLU A 191 9.11 1.52 17.16
C GLU A 191 9.59 0.09 17.07
N GLY A 192 9.84 -0.40 15.86
CA GLY A 192 10.35 -1.73 15.66
C GLY A 192 10.11 -2.27 14.26
N THR A 193 10.51 -3.50 14.07
CA THR A 193 10.48 -4.19 12.78
C THR A 193 10.32 -5.69 12.97
N ALA A 194 9.63 -6.35 12.06
CA ALA A 194 9.66 -7.80 11.93
C ALA A 194 9.43 -8.19 10.47
N PHE A 195 10.10 -9.25 10.06
CA PHE A 195 9.93 -9.88 8.75
C PHE A 195 9.79 -11.39 8.88
N LEU A 196 9.02 -11.96 7.98
CA LEU A 196 8.83 -13.40 7.82
C LEU A 196 9.30 -13.79 6.43
N VAL A 197 9.95 -14.95 6.33
CA VAL A 197 10.12 -15.66 5.06
C VAL A 197 8.91 -16.55 4.88
N LEU A 198 8.17 -16.32 3.81
CA LEU A 198 7.05 -17.15 3.37
C LEU A 198 7.48 -17.98 2.17
N GLU A 199 7.04 -19.23 2.13
CA GLU A 199 7.30 -20.16 1.04
C GLU A 199 6.05 -21.00 0.77
N SER A 200 5.96 -21.59 -0.42
CA SER A 200 5.00 -22.65 -0.62
C SER A 200 5.35 -23.85 0.27
N MET A 201 4.33 -24.59 0.69
CA MET A 201 4.53 -25.78 1.54
C MET A 201 5.45 -26.81 0.87
N GLU A 202 5.29 -26.98 -0.44
CA GLU A 202 6.07 -27.91 -1.25
C GLU A 202 7.55 -27.49 -1.29
N ALA A 203 7.83 -26.19 -1.47
CA ALA A 203 9.20 -25.69 -1.48
C ALA A 203 9.86 -25.83 -0.11
N ALA A 204 9.15 -25.47 0.97
CA ALA A 204 9.64 -25.61 2.34
C ALA A 204 9.97 -27.07 2.70
N GLN A 205 9.08 -28.02 2.35
CA GLN A 205 9.29 -29.44 2.58
C GLN A 205 10.44 -30.00 1.75
N ALA A 206 10.54 -29.62 0.46
CA ALA A 206 11.56 -30.12 -0.45
C ALA A 206 12.99 -29.80 0.02
N ARG A 207 13.17 -28.65 0.67
CA ARG A 207 14.47 -28.24 1.24
C ARG A 207 14.65 -28.55 2.74
N GLY A 208 13.66 -29.22 3.38
CA GLY A 208 13.70 -29.57 4.79
C GLY A 208 13.63 -28.37 5.75
N ALA A 209 12.91 -27.31 5.38
CA ALA A 209 12.77 -26.11 6.21
C ALA A 209 12.03 -26.40 7.51
N SER A 210 12.42 -25.71 8.57
CA SER A 210 11.67 -25.67 9.82
C SER A 210 10.49 -24.71 9.69
N VAL A 211 9.27 -25.23 9.61
CA VAL A 211 8.06 -24.42 9.47
C VAL A 211 7.49 -24.07 10.84
N HIS A 212 7.41 -22.79 11.16
CA HIS A 212 6.88 -22.27 12.43
C HIS A 212 5.35 -22.16 12.41
N ALA A 213 4.81 -21.70 11.28
CA ALA A 213 3.39 -21.49 11.12
C ALA A 213 2.96 -21.54 9.66
N GLU A 214 1.69 -21.72 9.43
CA GLU A 214 1.03 -21.67 8.13
C GLU A 214 0.10 -20.46 8.05
N ILE A 215 0.15 -19.69 6.97
CA ILE A 215 -0.79 -18.62 6.67
C ILE A 215 -2.00 -19.24 6.00
N LEU A 216 -3.09 -19.39 6.74
CA LEU A 216 -4.30 -20.02 6.23
C LEU A 216 -5.12 -19.08 5.35
N GLY A 217 -5.26 -17.80 5.76
CA GLY A 217 -6.04 -16.84 5.02
C GLY A 217 -5.92 -15.44 5.58
N PHE A 218 -6.35 -14.44 4.80
CA PHE A 218 -6.44 -13.07 5.23
C PHE A 218 -7.66 -12.36 4.66
N GLY A 219 -8.02 -11.22 5.24
CA GLY A 219 -9.15 -10.43 4.78
C GLY A 219 -8.91 -8.95 5.00
N LEU A 220 -9.22 -8.15 3.99
CA LEU A 220 -9.16 -6.70 4.03
C LEU A 220 -10.56 -6.10 3.86
N SER A 221 -10.79 -4.94 4.48
CA SER A 221 -12.01 -4.16 4.32
C SER A 221 -11.76 -2.67 4.58
N ASN A 222 -12.77 -1.85 4.34
CA ASN A 222 -12.74 -0.46 4.78
C ASN A 222 -14.03 -0.11 5.54
N ASP A 223 -13.92 0.70 6.59
CA ASP A 223 -15.07 1.18 7.35
C ASP A 223 -15.95 2.15 6.54
N ALA A 224 -15.37 2.89 5.59
CA ALA A 224 -16.02 3.97 4.85
C ALA A 224 -16.76 4.97 5.74
N TYR A 225 -16.23 5.23 6.94
CA TYR A 225 -16.88 5.97 8.02
C TYR A 225 -16.20 7.31 8.32
N HIS A 226 -14.95 7.28 8.80
CA HIS A 226 -14.21 8.47 9.26
C HIS A 226 -12.71 8.32 9.02
N CYS A 227 -11.96 9.44 8.89
CA CYS A 227 -10.52 9.41 8.60
C CYS A 227 -9.67 8.87 9.77
N THR A 228 -10.11 9.01 11.03
CA THR A 228 -9.34 8.55 12.21
C THR A 228 -10.12 7.64 13.15
N ALA A 229 -11.43 7.82 13.26
CA ALA A 229 -12.26 7.02 14.17
C ALA A 229 -12.77 5.75 13.45
N PRO A 230 -12.73 4.58 14.12
CA PRO A 230 -13.38 3.39 13.59
C PRO A 230 -14.90 3.55 13.56
N ASP A 231 -15.57 2.77 12.71
CA ASP A 231 -17.03 2.66 12.77
C ASP A 231 -17.44 2.08 14.15
N PRO A 232 -18.20 2.84 14.95
CA PRO A 232 -18.59 2.38 16.30
C PRO A 232 -19.36 1.05 16.29
N SER A 233 -19.99 0.67 15.20
CA SER A 233 -20.68 -0.62 15.07
C SER A 233 -19.72 -1.81 14.96
N GLY A 234 -18.45 -1.57 14.60
CA GLY A 234 -17.46 -2.60 14.30
C GLY A 234 -17.72 -3.37 13.00
N ALA A 235 -18.58 -2.86 12.11
CA ALA A 235 -19.00 -3.58 10.91
C ALA A 235 -17.86 -3.84 9.94
N GLY A 236 -17.00 -2.83 9.65
CA GLY A 236 -15.85 -3.00 8.77
C GLY A 236 -14.81 -3.94 9.38
N GLN A 237 -14.53 -3.81 10.67
CA GLN A 237 -13.62 -4.70 11.40
C GLN A 237 -14.11 -6.16 11.38
N SER A 238 -15.42 -6.40 11.62
CA SER A 238 -16.05 -7.72 11.49
C SER A 238 -15.91 -8.28 10.09
N LEU A 239 -16.13 -7.45 9.06
CA LEU A 239 -16.01 -7.86 7.66
C LEU A 239 -14.58 -8.34 7.30
N ALA A 240 -13.54 -7.68 7.82
CA ALA A 240 -12.16 -8.13 7.63
C ALA A 240 -11.91 -9.50 8.28
N MET A 241 -12.40 -9.71 9.52
CA MET A 241 -12.31 -10.99 10.21
C MET A 241 -13.10 -12.09 9.47
N GLU A 242 -14.32 -11.81 9.05
CA GLU A 242 -15.18 -12.74 8.30
C GLU A 242 -14.51 -13.17 6.98
N ARG A 243 -13.90 -12.22 6.25
CA ARG A 243 -13.14 -12.52 5.02
C ARG A 243 -11.90 -13.37 5.30
N ALA A 244 -11.15 -13.05 6.36
CA ALA A 244 -9.98 -13.84 6.73
C ALA A 244 -10.33 -15.29 7.10
N LEU A 245 -11.42 -15.49 7.83
CA LEU A 245 -11.93 -16.80 8.20
C LEU A 245 -12.45 -17.58 6.98
N ALA A 246 -13.17 -16.91 6.08
CA ALA A 246 -13.66 -17.49 4.84
C ALA A 246 -12.49 -17.89 3.92
N ASP A 247 -11.48 -17.01 3.77
CA ASP A 247 -10.28 -17.27 2.99
C ASP A 247 -9.47 -18.44 3.56
N ALA A 248 -9.43 -18.57 4.88
CA ALA A 248 -8.79 -19.67 5.59
C ALA A 248 -9.61 -20.98 5.54
N GLY A 249 -10.88 -20.95 5.17
CA GLY A 249 -11.79 -22.10 5.24
C GLY A 249 -12.05 -22.60 6.67
N VAL A 250 -11.95 -21.73 7.68
CA VAL A 250 -12.09 -22.11 9.09
C VAL A 250 -13.30 -21.47 9.76
N SER A 251 -13.94 -22.22 10.66
CA SER A 251 -15.02 -21.69 11.49
C SER A 251 -14.49 -20.73 12.55
N PRO A 252 -15.20 -19.65 12.89
CA PRO A 252 -14.87 -18.82 14.03
C PRO A 252 -14.65 -19.62 15.32
N LEU A 253 -15.41 -20.71 15.53
CA LEU A 253 -15.32 -21.56 16.74
C LEU A 253 -14.01 -22.38 16.81
N SER A 254 -13.28 -22.53 15.70
CA SER A 254 -11.97 -23.20 15.69
C SER A 254 -10.83 -22.30 16.14
N ILE A 255 -11.02 -20.98 16.17
CA ILE A 255 -10.01 -20.02 16.59
C ILE A 255 -9.68 -20.20 18.06
N ARG A 256 -8.40 -20.39 18.38
CA ARG A 256 -7.91 -20.65 19.73
C ARG A 256 -7.47 -19.40 20.48
N TYR A 257 -7.17 -18.34 19.75
CA TYR A 257 -6.72 -17.08 20.31
C TYR A 257 -6.91 -15.95 19.30
N ILE A 258 -7.23 -14.76 19.81
CA ILE A 258 -7.27 -13.53 19.00
C ILE A 258 -6.19 -12.58 19.50
N ASN A 259 -5.20 -12.31 18.65
CA ASN A 259 -4.29 -11.18 18.86
C ASN A 259 -4.97 -9.93 18.31
N ALA A 260 -5.49 -9.12 19.21
CA ALA A 260 -6.30 -7.96 18.88
C ALA A 260 -5.47 -6.77 18.39
N HIS A 261 -6.10 -5.88 17.65
CA HIS A 261 -5.53 -4.56 17.41
C HIS A 261 -5.30 -3.81 18.71
N GLY A 262 -6.29 -3.77 19.59
CA GLY A 262 -6.19 -3.40 21.02
C GLY A 262 -5.24 -2.26 21.32
N THR A 263 -5.52 -1.04 20.82
CA THR A 263 -4.64 0.13 20.98
C THR A 263 -4.65 0.72 22.39
N GLY A 264 -5.67 0.44 23.17
CA GLY A 264 -5.93 1.13 24.44
C GLY A 264 -6.78 2.38 24.29
N THR A 265 -7.07 2.84 23.07
CA THR A 265 -7.98 3.97 22.86
C THR A 265 -9.43 3.56 23.07
N GLU A 266 -10.25 4.47 23.59
CA GLU A 266 -11.64 4.16 23.92
C GLU A 266 -12.46 3.75 22.69
N ALA A 267 -12.27 4.46 21.57
CA ALA A 267 -13.02 4.23 20.35
C ALA A 267 -12.71 2.84 19.75
N ASN A 268 -11.40 2.51 19.63
CA ASN A 268 -11.00 1.23 19.03
C ASN A 268 -11.44 0.05 19.91
N ASP A 269 -11.14 0.08 21.21
CA ASP A 269 -11.37 -1.06 22.10
C ASP A 269 -12.85 -1.44 22.16
N LYS A 270 -13.73 -0.45 22.14
CA LYS A 270 -15.19 -0.67 22.09
C LYS A 270 -15.65 -1.19 20.72
N ALA A 271 -15.13 -0.64 19.62
CA ALA A 271 -15.49 -1.07 18.27
C ALA A 271 -15.01 -2.50 18.01
N GLU A 272 -13.76 -2.82 18.35
CA GLU A 272 -13.18 -4.15 18.17
C GLU A 272 -13.89 -5.21 19.05
N THR A 273 -14.28 -4.87 20.29
CA THR A 273 -15.09 -5.76 21.11
C THR A 273 -16.41 -6.12 20.45
N ARG A 274 -17.10 -5.13 19.85
CA ARG A 274 -18.34 -5.35 19.09
C ARG A 274 -18.10 -6.18 17.83
N ALA A 275 -17.03 -5.90 17.10
CA ALA A 275 -16.65 -6.63 15.91
C ALA A 275 -16.38 -8.11 16.19
N ILE A 276 -15.61 -8.42 17.24
CA ILE A 276 -15.36 -9.80 17.68
C ILE A 276 -16.68 -10.49 18.07
N ARG A 277 -17.55 -9.80 18.83
CA ARG A 277 -18.86 -10.35 19.19
C ARG A 277 -19.74 -10.62 17.96
N ARG A 278 -19.68 -9.75 16.97
CA ARG A 278 -20.43 -9.89 15.73
C ARG A 278 -19.95 -11.10 14.92
N THR A 279 -18.63 -11.28 14.79
CA THR A 279 -18.03 -12.37 14.01
C THR A 279 -18.17 -13.72 14.71
N PHE A 280 -18.01 -13.79 16.05
CA PHE A 280 -17.95 -15.03 16.81
C PHE A 280 -19.28 -15.40 17.48
N GLY A 281 -20.26 -14.48 17.52
CA GLY A 281 -21.55 -14.72 18.16
C GLY A 281 -21.41 -15.13 19.61
N ALA A 282 -22.08 -16.22 20.01
CA ALA A 282 -22.02 -16.77 21.36
C ALA A 282 -20.60 -17.29 21.73
N GLY A 283 -19.80 -17.70 20.76
CA GLY A 283 -18.42 -18.17 20.97
C GLY A 283 -17.43 -17.09 21.38
N ALA A 284 -17.78 -15.81 21.20
CA ALA A 284 -16.88 -14.68 21.53
C ALA A 284 -16.43 -14.65 23.01
N ALA A 285 -17.23 -15.15 23.93
CA ALA A 285 -16.92 -15.14 25.35
C ALA A 285 -15.87 -16.20 25.76
N SER A 286 -15.65 -17.22 24.91
CA SER A 286 -14.75 -18.35 25.22
C SER A 286 -13.39 -18.25 24.54
N VAL A 287 -13.21 -17.34 23.59
CA VAL A 287 -11.94 -17.16 22.89
C VAL A 287 -11.09 -16.13 23.65
N PRO A 288 -9.86 -16.49 24.07
CA PRO A 288 -8.94 -15.54 24.68
C PRO A 288 -8.55 -14.43 23.70
N VAL A 289 -8.54 -13.19 24.15
CA VAL A 289 -8.16 -12.00 23.39
C VAL A 289 -7.04 -11.29 24.13
N SER A 290 -5.96 -10.88 23.47
CA SER A 290 -4.99 -10.00 24.12
C SER A 290 -4.34 -9.04 23.14
N SER A 291 -3.70 -7.99 23.66
CA SER A 291 -2.98 -7.01 22.87
C SER A 291 -1.51 -6.92 23.28
N THR A 292 -0.64 -7.26 22.35
CA THR A 292 0.81 -7.15 22.49
C THR A 292 1.28 -5.70 22.65
N LYS A 293 0.47 -4.71 22.21
CA LYS A 293 0.75 -3.28 22.38
C LYS A 293 0.89 -2.85 23.84
N SER A 294 0.27 -3.57 24.77
CA SER A 294 0.46 -3.36 26.21
C SER A 294 1.91 -3.58 26.68
N ILE A 295 2.74 -4.24 25.86
CA ILE A 295 4.12 -4.61 26.17
C ILE A 295 5.12 -3.76 25.38
N ILE A 296 4.92 -3.62 24.07
CA ILE A 296 5.88 -2.98 23.14
C ILE A 296 5.42 -1.61 22.63
N GLY A 297 4.21 -1.17 22.93
CA GLY A 297 3.61 0.02 22.35
C GLY A 297 3.04 -0.23 20.95
N HIS A 298 2.50 0.82 20.34
CA HIS A 298 1.96 0.77 19.00
C HIS A 298 3.05 1.06 17.96
N CYS A 299 3.60 0.01 17.36
CA CYS A 299 4.66 0.10 16.33
C CYS A 299 4.10 0.40 14.92
N LEU A 300 2.97 1.07 14.82
CA LEU A 300 2.37 1.59 13.59
C LEU A 300 2.28 0.55 12.46
N GLY A 301 2.87 0.80 11.29
CA GLY A 301 2.83 -0.12 10.16
C GLY A 301 3.59 -1.43 10.39
N ALA A 302 4.56 -1.46 11.30
CA ALA A 302 5.26 -2.68 11.71
C ALA A 302 4.44 -3.56 12.67
N ALA A 303 3.38 -3.01 13.28
CA ALA A 303 2.64 -3.67 14.34
C ALA A 303 2.13 -5.07 13.95
N GLY A 304 1.56 -5.22 12.75
CA GLY A 304 1.01 -6.50 12.31
C GLY A 304 2.03 -7.62 12.26
N ALA A 305 3.22 -7.37 11.71
CA ALA A 305 4.29 -8.36 11.62
C ALA A 305 4.88 -8.69 13.00
N LEU A 306 5.19 -7.67 13.81
CA LEU A 306 5.71 -7.85 15.17
C LEU A 306 4.75 -8.68 16.03
N GLU A 307 3.48 -8.38 15.97
CA GLU A 307 2.42 -9.03 16.75
C GLU A 307 2.15 -10.46 16.24
N THR A 308 2.26 -10.69 14.93
CA THR A 308 2.17 -12.04 14.34
C THR A 308 3.34 -12.91 14.82
N VAL A 309 4.58 -12.39 14.75
CA VAL A 309 5.77 -13.10 15.27
C VAL A 309 5.65 -13.37 16.76
N ALA A 310 5.20 -12.39 17.55
CA ALA A 310 5.00 -12.56 19.00
C ALA A 310 3.94 -13.63 19.30
N ALA A 311 2.83 -13.65 18.58
CA ALA A 311 1.78 -14.65 18.75
C ALA A 311 2.30 -16.06 18.42
N ILE A 312 3.01 -16.23 17.29
CA ILE A 312 3.62 -17.52 16.90
C ILE A 312 4.59 -17.98 17.98
N ALA A 313 5.55 -17.13 18.38
CA ALA A 313 6.58 -17.49 19.35
C ALA A 313 6.03 -17.84 20.75
N CYS A 314 4.97 -17.16 21.20
CA CYS A 314 4.30 -17.49 22.46
C CYS A 314 3.55 -18.81 22.37
N LEU A 315 2.82 -19.04 21.30
CA LEU A 315 2.01 -20.26 21.13
C LEU A 315 2.88 -21.50 20.85
N GLU A 316 4.03 -21.36 20.24
CA GLU A 316 5.03 -22.44 20.15
C GLU A 316 5.46 -22.95 21.53
N LYS A 317 5.47 -22.06 22.53
CA LYS A 317 5.74 -22.35 23.94
C LYS A 317 4.49 -22.78 24.71
N GLY A 318 3.33 -22.86 24.07
CA GLY A 318 2.05 -23.19 24.71
C GLY A 318 1.53 -22.08 25.63
N ILE A 319 1.76 -20.81 25.28
CA ILE A 319 1.35 -19.65 26.06
C ILE A 319 0.52 -18.70 25.19
N VAL A 320 -0.67 -18.33 25.64
CA VAL A 320 -1.40 -17.15 25.16
C VAL A 320 -0.80 -15.92 25.84
N PRO A 321 -0.25 -14.95 25.08
CA PRO A 321 0.35 -13.77 25.69
C PRO A 321 -0.70 -12.89 26.39
N PRO A 322 -0.31 -12.17 27.49
CA PRO A 322 -1.25 -11.35 28.24
C PRO A 322 -1.51 -9.98 27.59
N THR A 323 -2.58 -9.32 28.03
CA THR A 323 -2.69 -7.86 27.99
C THR A 323 -2.12 -7.35 29.32
N ALA A 324 -0.92 -6.78 29.28
CA ALA A 324 -0.24 -6.24 30.46
C ALA A 324 -0.85 -4.90 30.90
N ASN A 325 -0.53 -4.47 32.13
CA ASN A 325 -0.98 -3.22 32.74
C ASN A 325 -2.51 -3.14 32.92
N PHE A 326 -3.19 -4.28 33.01
CA PHE A 326 -4.64 -4.37 33.11
C PHE A 326 -5.10 -4.12 34.54
N THR A 327 -5.74 -2.99 34.82
CA THR A 327 -6.20 -2.61 36.15
C THR A 327 -7.69 -2.83 36.33
N GLU A 328 -8.51 -2.20 35.51
CA GLU A 328 -9.97 -2.24 35.58
C GLU A 328 -10.54 -2.32 34.16
N ARG A 329 -11.44 -3.27 33.93
CA ARG A 329 -12.10 -3.44 32.63
C ARG A 329 -12.84 -2.16 32.22
N ARG A 330 -12.63 -1.73 30.96
CA ARG A 330 -13.32 -0.58 30.40
C ARG A 330 -14.77 -0.92 30.07
N ASP A 331 -15.68 0.03 30.29
CA ASP A 331 -17.09 -0.10 29.95
C ASP A 331 -17.27 -0.41 28.46
N GLY A 332 -18.06 -1.41 28.12
CA GLY A 332 -18.29 -1.91 26.79
C GLY A 332 -17.25 -2.93 26.29
N CYS A 333 -16.16 -3.16 27.04
CA CYS A 333 -15.17 -4.20 26.76
C CYS A 333 -15.54 -5.44 27.59
N THR A 334 -16.18 -6.45 26.98
CA THR A 334 -16.86 -7.53 27.69
C THR A 334 -16.35 -8.92 27.32
N LEU A 335 -15.13 -9.04 26.78
CA LEU A 335 -14.48 -10.29 26.43
C LEU A 335 -13.45 -10.73 27.48
N ASP A 336 -12.81 -11.85 27.25
CA ASP A 336 -11.69 -12.33 28.04
C ASP A 336 -10.37 -11.79 27.47
N TYR A 337 -9.81 -10.75 28.11
CA TYR A 337 -8.62 -10.04 27.61
C TYR A 337 -7.29 -10.55 28.15
N VAL A 338 -7.27 -11.71 28.81
CA VAL A 338 -6.05 -12.32 29.36
C VAL A 338 -5.23 -11.32 30.20
N PRO A 339 -5.76 -10.81 31.33
CA PRO A 339 -5.12 -9.75 32.09
C PRO A 339 -3.80 -10.20 32.73
N ASP A 340 -2.75 -9.37 32.57
CA ASP A 340 -1.42 -9.36 33.19
C ASP A 340 -0.59 -10.63 33.11
N ALA A 341 -1.15 -11.82 33.20
CA ALA A 341 -0.43 -13.09 33.14
C ALA A 341 -0.81 -13.93 31.90
N GLY A 342 0.18 -14.43 31.19
CA GLY A 342 -0.05 -15.37 30.11
C GLY A 342 -0.70 -16.66 30.61
N ARG A 343 -1.52 -17.29 29.76
CA ARG A 343 -2.18 -18.56 30.07
C ARG A 343 -1.60 -19.70 29.27
N ARG A 344 -1.67 -20.91 29.84
CA ARG A 344 -1.41 -22.12 29.06
C ARG A 344 -2.47 -22.27 27.97
N ALA A 345 -2.04 -22.61 26.78
CA ALA A 345 -2.89 -22.88 25.63
C ALA A 345 -2.48 -24.20 24.95
N GLU A 346 -3.38 -24.79 24.21
CA GLU A 346 -3.03 -25.84 23.25
C GLU A 346 -2.04 -25.29 22.22
N GLN A 347 -1.00 -26.06 21.90
CA GLN A 347 0.07 -25.63 21.01
C GLN A 347 -0.34 -25.62 19.55
N SER A 348 -1.43 -26.29 19.17
CA SER A 348 -1.94 -26.39 17.81
C SER A 348 -3.31 -25.73 17.68
N GLY A 349 -3.53 -25.02 16.59
CA GLY A 349 -4.81 -24.45 16.23
C GLY A 349 -4.68 -23.08 15.55
N PRO A 350 -5.72 -22.65 14.83
CA PRO A 350 -5.73 -21.37 14.16
C PRO A 350 -5.87 -20.20 15.15
N VAL A 351 -5.17 -19.14 14.83
CA VAL A 351 -5.13 -17.86 15.53
C VAL A 351 -5.59 -16.77 14.60
N LEU A 352 -6.41 -15.86 15.08
CA LEU A 352 -6.80 -14.66 14.33
C LEU A 352 -6.00 -13.47 14.84
N LYS A 353 -5.36 -12.76 13.92
CA LYS A 353 -4.61 -11.53 14.19
C LYS A 353 -5.28 -10.35 13.51
N ASN A 354 -5.57 -9.30 14.25
CA ASN A 354 -6.28 -8.11 13.77
C ASN A 354 -5.43 -6.85 13.81
N ASN A 355 -5.54 -6.01 12.78
CA ASN A 355 -5.09 -4.62 12.79
C ASN A 355 -6.13 -3.73 12.09
N PHE A 356 -6.52 -2.66 12.78
CA PHE A 356 -7.51 -1.71 12.31
C PHE A 356 -6.90 -0.31 12.32
N ALA A 357 -6.98 0.41 11.20
CA ALA A 357 -6.15 1.57 10.95
C ALA A 357 -6.95 2.84 10.66
N PHE A 358 -6.29 3.97 10.79
CA PHE A 358 -6.77 5.25 10.25
C PHE A 358 -7.11 5.11 8.77
N GLY A 359 -8.04 5.93 8.26
CA GLY A 359 -8.60 5.77 6.93
C GLY A 359 -9.62 4.62 6.83
N GLY A 360 -9.93 3.95 7.97
CA GLY A 360 -10.86 2.82 8.02
C GLY A 360 -10.31 1.52 7.42
N ASN A 361 -9.00 1.41 7.20
CA ASN A 361 -8.38 0.20 6.65
C ASN A 361 -8.31 -0.89 7.72
N ASN A 362 -8.96 -2.01 7.48
CA ASN A 362 -8.99 -3.16 8.36
C ASN A 362 -8.28 -4.35 7.69
N ALA A 363 -7.44 -5.03 8.46
CA ALA A 363 -6.78 -6.25 8.04
C ALA A 363 -6.84 -7.31 9.15
N SER A 364 -7.20 -8.52 8.78
CA SER A 364 -7.17 -9.69 9.63
C SER A 364 -6.46 -10.84 8.92
N ILE A 365 -5.68 -11.64 9.66
CA ILE A 365 -4.98 -12.80 9.13
C ILE A 365 -5.20 -14.01 10.05
N VAL A 366 -5.39 -15.18 9.45
CA VAL A 366 -5.50 -16.45 10.17
C VAL A 366 -4.22 -17.24 9.98
N VAL A 367 -3.60 -17.59 11.11
CA VAL A 367 -2.32 -18.31 11.16
C VAL A 367 -2.49 -19.58 11.97
N LYS A 368 -1.96 -20.71 11.50
CA LYS A 368 -1.91 -21.97 12.24
C LYS A 368 -0.48 -22.23 12.71
N VAL A 369 -0.27 -22.20 14.01
CA VAL A 369 1.05 -22.47 14.63
C VAL A 369 1.29 -23.98 14.68
N LYS A 370 2.50 -24.43 14.34
CA LYS A 370 2.87 -25.86 14.24
C LYS A 370 1.90 -26.65 13.35
N PRO A 371 1.85 -26.35 12.06
CA PRO A 371 0.94 -27.03 11.15
C PRO A 371 1.24 -28.55 11.09
N ASP A 372 0.19 -29.34 10.96
CA ASP A 372 0.29 -30.80 10.88
C ASP A 372 0.42 -31.34 9.45
N PHE A 373 0.35 -30.44 8.45
CA PHE A 373 0.46 -30.74 7.01
C PHE A 373 -0.48 -31.84 6.49
N SER A 374 -1.47 -32.22 7.27
CA SER A 374 -2.38 -33.33 6.94
C SER A 374 -3.53 -32.93 6.02
N ASN A 375 -3.80 -31.64 5.89
CA ASN A 375 -4.91 -31.12 5.10
C ASN A 375 -4.40 -30.38 3.87
N ALA A 376 -4.92 -30.73 2.70
CA ALA A 376 -4.74 -29.92 1.51
C ALA A 376 -5.35 -28.51 1.74
N PRO A 377 -4.71 -27.43 1.23
CA PRO A 377 -5.31 -26.12 1.30
C PRO A 377 -6.68 -26.12 0.61
N PRO A 378 -7.63 -25.27 1.06
CA PRO A 378 -8.93 -25.20 0.42
C PRO A 378 -8.76 -24.84 -1.07
N ASP A 379 -9.41 -25.61 -1.95
CA ASP A 379 -9.50 -25.27 -3.37
C ASP A 379 -10.37 -23.99 -3.48
N ARG A 380 -9.76 -22.88 -3.86
CA ARG A 380 -10.42 -21.60 -3.97
C ARG A 380 -11.12 -21.39 -5.32
N GLY A 381 -10.86 -22.28 -6.26
CA GLY A 381 -11.30 -22.11 -7.65
C GLY A 381 -10.65 -20.90 -8.32
N SER A 382 -10.66 -20.84 -9.63
CA SER A 382 -10.27 -19.63 -10.35
C SER A 382 -11.46 -18.64 -10.39
N ALA A 383 -11.25 -17.39 -10.01
CA ALA A 383 -12.25 -16.34 -10.14
C ALA A 383 -12.62 -16.01 -11.61
N GLY A 384 -11.91 -16.61 -12.57
CA GLY A 384 -12.07 -16.36 -13.99
C GLY A 384 -11.35 -15.10 -14.49
N PRO A 385 -11.50 -14.74 -15.77
CA PRO A 385 -10.81 -13.60 -16.36
C PRO A 385 -11.16 -12.28 -15.69
N VAL A 386 -10.17 -11.40 -15.56
CA VAL A 386 -10.35 -10.02 -15.05
C VAL A 386 -10.57 -9.08 -16.22
N VAL A 387 -11.67 -8.34 -16.19
CA VAL A 387 -12.07 -7.39 -17.24
C VAL A 387 -12.06 -5.96 -16.74
N ILE A 388 -11.76 -5.02 -17.63
CA ILE A 388 -11.85 -3.57 -17.39
C ILE A 388 -13.21 -3.10 -17.88
N THR A 389 -14.00 -2.49 -16.99
CA THR A 389 -15.37 -2.05 -17.31
C THR A 389 -15.60 -0.56 -17.15
N GLY A 390 -14.67 0.17 -16.56
CA GLY A 390 -14.79 1.60 -16.37
C GLY A 390 -13.47 2.31 -16.23
N ILE A 391 -13.42 3.56 -16.68
CA ILE A 391 -12.26 4.44 -16.60
C ILE A 391 -12.73 5.82 -16.16
N GLY A 392 -11.93 6.48 -15.30
CA GLY A 392 -12.13 7.86 -14.90
C GLY A 392 -10.78 8.55 -14.75
N ALA A 393 -10.68 9.78 -15.24
CA ALA A 393 -9.43 10.53 -15.22
C ALA A 393 -9.67 11.99 -14.81
N VAL A 394 -8.71 12.55 -14.09
CA VAL A 394 -8.57 13.98 -13.79
C VAL A 394 -7.13 14.35 -14.10
N SER A 395 -6.93 15.23 -15.07
CA SER A 395 -5.60 15.54 -15.60
C SER A 395 -5.47 17.04 -15.93
N PRO A 396 -4.28 17.56 -16.23
CA PRO A 396 -4.11 18.91 -16.72
C PRO A 396 -4.93 19.24 -17.98
N ALA A 397 -5.29 18.22 -18.77
CA ALA A 397 -6.17 18.38 -19.94
C ALA A 397 -7.65 18.56 -19.55
N GLY A 398 -8.01 18.27 -18.30
CA GLY A 398 -9.38 18.38 -17.78
C GLY A 398 -9.89 17.10 -17.10
N VAL A 399 -11.20 17.04 -16.94
CA VAL A 399 -11.94 15.98 -16.26
C VAL A 399 -12.57 15.03 -17.28
N GLY A 400 -12.31 13.75 -17.15
CA GLY A 400 -12.80 12.68 -18.05
C GLY A 400 -11.69 12.13 -18.96
N VAL A 401 -11.86 10.87 -19.37
CA VAL A 401 -10.90 10.19 -20.27
C VAL A 401 -10.91 10.80 -21.67
N ASP A 402 -12.03 11.37 -22.11
CA ASP A 402 -12.13 12.03 -23.42
C ASP A 402 -11.18 13.24 -23.53
N CYS A 403 -10.95 13.95 -22.41
CA CYS A 403 -9.97 15.02 -22.35
C CYS A 403 -8.54 14.50 -22.59
N LEU A 404 -8.19 13.30 -22.10
CA LEU A 404 -6.91 12.66 -22.36
C LEU A 404 -6.76 12.23 -23.83
N VAL A 405 -7.81 11.73 -24.45
CA VAL A 405 -7.81 11.37 -25.88
C VAL A 405 -7.65 12.61 -26.72
N ALA A 406 -8.37 13.67 -26.43
CA ALA A 406 -8.33 14.95 -27.16
C ALA A 406 -6.98 15.68 -26.98
N ALA A 407 -6.30 15.54 -25.85
CA ALA A 407 -5.02 16.21 -25.57
C ALA A 407 -3.91 15.88 -26.57
N SER A 408 -4.04 14.80 -27.34
CA SER A 408 -3.06 14.38 -28.34
C SER A 408 -2.83 15.39 -29.49
N THR A 409 -3.70 16.37 -29.61
CA THR A 409 -3.71 17.35 -30.73
C THR A 409 -3.66 18.81 -30.26
N SER A 410 -3.60 19.06 -28.93
CA SER A 410 -3.68 20.39 -28.35
C SER A 410 -2.30 20.98 -28.01
N GLU A 411 -2.30 22.29 -27.74
CA GLU A 411 -1.11 23.00 -27.25
C GLU A 411 -0.66 22.47 -25.89
N SER A 412 0.63 22.67 -25.58
CA SER A 412 1.22 22.29 -24.30
C SER A 412 0.49 22.99 -23.12
N LEU A 413 0.10 22.21 -22.11
CA LEU A 413 -0.60 22.65 -20.92
C LEU A 413 0.36 23.06 -19.78
N PHE A 414 1.65 23.18 -20.07
CA PHE A 414 2.65 23.58 -19.08
C PHE A 414 2.54 25.06 -18.71
N ARG A 415 2.64 25.32 -17.39
CA ARG A 415 2.65 26.66 -16.81
C ARG A 415 3.91 26.88 -15.99
N ASP A 416 4.31 28.12 -15.86
CA ASP A 416 5.41 28.51 -14.98
C ASP A 416 4.90 28.58 -13.53
N VAL A 417 5.56 27.84 -12.64
CA VAL A 417 5.27 27.79 -11.21
C VAL A 417 6.43 28.42 -10.45
N ALA A 418 6.16 29.52 -9.76
CA ALA A 418 7.15 30.17 -8.90
C ALA A 418 7.33 29.37 -7.60
N LEU A 419 8.58 29.01 -7.31
CA LEU A 419 8.99 28.34 -6.08
C LEU A 419 9.38 29.34 -5.00
N ASP A 420 9.37 28.88 -3.75
CA ASP A 420 9.93 29.64 -2.64
C ASP A 420 11.45 29.83 -2.90
N GLY A 421 11.94 31.10 -2.82
CA GLY A 421 13.33 31.41 -3.20
C GLY A 421 13.51 31.97 -4.61
N GLY A 422 12.40 32.16 -5.38
CA GLY A 422 12.40 32.90 -6.66
C GLY A 422 12.73 32.06 -7.89
N ALA A 423 13.05 30.77 -7.77
CA ALA A 423 13.18 29.87 -8.91
C ALA A 423 11.81 29.65 -9.58
N VAL A 424 11.83 29.41 -10.89
CA VAL A 424 10.62 29.09 -11.68
C VAL A 424 10.80 27.74 -12.35
N VAL A 425 9.82 26.88 -12.20
CA VAL A 425 9.78 25.58 -12.86
C VAL A 425 8.52 25.46 -13.73
N ARG A 426 8.63 24.75 -14.86
CA ARG A 426 7.47 24.43 -15.67
C ARG A 426 6.81 23.16 -15.18
N ALA A 427 5.48 23.18 -15.02
CA ALA A 427 4.68 22.03 -14.60
C ALA A 427 3.28 22.07 -15.23
N ALA A 428 2.68 20.89 -15.39
CA ALA A 428 1.30 20.77 -15.83
C ALA A 428 0.39 20.52 -14.62
N MET A 429 -0.43 21.51 -14.28
CA MET A 429 -1.32 21.49 -13.12
C MET A 429 -2.76 21.23 -13.57
N VAL A 430 -3.47 20.42 -12.80
CA VAL A 430 -4.91 20.21 -13.00
C VAL A 430 -5.64 21.53 -12.78
N PRO A 431 -6.45 22.00 -13.76
CA PRO A 431 -7.26 23.21 -13.57
C PRO A 431 -8.33 22.99 -12.50
N ASP A 432 -8.76 24.09 -11.88
CA ASP A 432 -9.88 24.03 -10.95
C ASP A 432 -11.13 23.48 -11.67
N PHE A 433 -11.83 22.58 -11.02
CA PHE A 433 -13.07 21.98 -11.54
C PHE A 433 -14.14 21.90 -10.46
N ASP A 434 -15.40 21.91 -10.88
CA ASP A 434 -16.53 21.81 -9.98
C ASP A 434 -16.87 20.32 -9.69
N MET A 435 -16.60 19.89 -8.47
CA MET A 435 -16.99 18.54 -8.03
C MET A 435 -18.51 18.31 -8.10
N ALA A 436 -19.33 19.35 -7.94
CA ALA A 436 -20.78 19.25 -8.02
C ALA A 436 -21.28 18.91 -9.44
N ALA A 437 -20.51 19.26 -10.47
CA ALA A 437 -20.79 18.83 -11.85
C ALA A 437 -20.58 17.30 -12.04
N ILE A 438 -19.70 16.69 -11.25
CA ILE A 438 -19.45 15.23 -11.28
C ILE A 438 -20.47 14.50 -10.39
N ASP A 439 -20.61 14.92 -9.13
CA ASP A 439 -21.62 14.41 -8.20
C ASP A 439 -21.86 15.40 -7.05
N ARG A 440 -22.97 16.16 -7.11
CA ARG A 440 -23.34 17.17 -6.11
C ARG A 440 -23.57 16.65 -4.69
N ARG A 441 -23.60 15.33 -4.50
CA ARG A 441 -23.79 14.69 -3.19
C ARG A 441 -22.46 14.50 -2.43
N ILE A 442 -21.32 14.74 -3.09
CA ILE A 442 -20.01 14.55 -2.50
C ILE A 442 -19.56 15.86 -1.84
N ASP A 443 -19.27 15.79 -0.54
CA ASP A 443 -18.71 16.88 0.23
C ASP A 443 -17.18 16.79 0.28
N ILE A 444 -16.50 17.78 -0.32
CA ILE A 444 -15.04 17.85 -0.42
C ILE A 444 -14.39 18.84 0.54
N ARG A 445 -15.17 19.56 1.39
CA ARG A 445 -14.69 20.69 2.20
C ARG A 445 -13.52 20.38 3.12
N ASN A 446 -13.37 19.14 3.54
CA ASN A 446 -12.30 18.68 4.44
C ASN A 446 -11.38 17.68 3.74
N MET A 447 -11.23 17.76 2.43
CA MET A 447 -10.34 16.92 1.65
C MET A 447 -9.14 17.72 1.14
N ASP A 448 -7.97 17.10 1.16
CA ASP A 448 -6.81 17.59 0.45
C ASP A 448 -6.97 17.46 -1.07
N ARG A 449 -6.11 18.13 -1.82
CA ARG A 449 -6.18 18.17 -3.29
C ARG A 449 -6.08 16.78 -3.91
N SER A 450 -5.17 15.93 -3.40
CA SER A 450 -5.03 14.53 -3.83
C SER A 450 -6.33 13.75 -3.66
N SER A 451 -6.99 13.89 -2.52
CA SER A 451 -8.28 13.24 -2.24
C SER A 451 -9.38 13.71 -3.17
N VAL A 452 -9.43 14.99 -3.51
CA VAL A 452 -10.42 15.53 -4.46
C VAL A 452 -10.23 14.92 -5.84
N PHE A 453 -8.99 14.86 -6.35
CA PHE A 453 -8.69 14.21 -7.63
C PHE A 453 -9.07 12.73 -7.62
N ALA A 454 -8.68 12.02 -6.57
CA ALA A 454 -8.93 10.60 -6.38
C ALA A 454 -10.43 10.27 -6.33
N VAL A 455 -11.21 11.05 -5.59
CA VAL A 455 -12.67 10.92 -5.48
C VAL A 455 -13.34 11.17 -6.84
N ALA A 456 -12.93 12.22 -7.55
CA ALA A 456 -13.46 12.57 -8.87
C ALA A 456 -13.17 11.47 -9.90
N ALA A 457 -11.90 11.02 -10.02
CA ALA A 457 -11.52 9.96 -10.94
C ALA A 457 -12.25 8.64 -10.63
N THR A 458 -12.33 8.25 -9.36
CA THR A 458 -13.05 7.03 -8.94
C THR A 458 -14.55 7.14 -9.26
N ARG A 459 -15.16 8.29 -8.99
CA ARG A 459 -16.59 8.51 -9.30
C ARG A 459 -16.87 8.40 -10.79
N LEU A 460 -15.98 8.94 -11.62
CA LEU A 460 -16.07 8.81 -13.08
C LEU A 460 -15.92 7.36 -13.55
N ALA A 461 -14.95 6.62 -13.03
CA ALA A 461 -14.77 5.20 -13.36
C ALA A 461 -16.00 4.36 -12.99
N LEU A 462 -16.58 4.61 -11.80
CA LEU A 462 -17.81 3.96 -11.37
C LEU A 462 -19.01 4.37 -12.24
N SER A 463 -19.08 5.64 -12.68
CA SER A 463 -20.13 6.10 -13.60
C SER A 463 -20.01 5.43 -14.97
N HIS A 464 -18.79 5.29 -15.48
CA HIS A 464 -18.54 4.60 -16.73
C HIS A 464 -18.93 3.12 -16.64
N ALA A 465 -18.60 2.44 -15.53
CA ALA A 465 -18.90 1.03 -15.33
C ALA A 465 -20.38 0.74 -15.04
N PHE A 466 -21.07 1.59 -14.27
CA PHE A 466 -22.41 1.33 -13.72
C PHE A 466 -23.49 2.33 -14.16
N GLY A 467 -23.15 3.31 -15.00
CA GLY A 467 -24.01 4.42 -15.36
C GLY A 467 -23.99 5.55 -14.33
N ALA A 468 -24.83 6.58 -14.55
CA ALA A 468 -24.86 7.78 -13.73
C ALA A 468 -25.37 7.54 -12.28
N GLU A 469 -26.10 6.47 -12.06
CA GLU A 469 -26.52 6.08 -10.71
C GLU A 469 -25.34 5.56 -9.89
N ARG A 470 -25.32 5.88 -8.59
CA ARG A 470 -24.38 5.21 -7.67
C ARG A 470 -24.71 3.71 -7.70
N PRO A 471 -23.68 2.83 -7.66
CA PRO A 471 -23.94 1.40 -7.53
C PRO A 471 -24.69 1.15 -6.22
N GLY A 472 -26.03 1.24 -6.29
CA GLY A 472 -26.93 1.09 -5.14
C GLY A 472 -26.71 -0.29 -4.50
N GLY A 473 -26.28 -0.31 -3.24
CA GLY A 473 -26.09 -1.54 -2.48
C GLY A 473 -24.76 -2.29 -2.71
N ARG A 474 -23.92 -1.92 -3.68
CA ARG A 474 -22.59 -2.56 -3.91
C ARG A 474 -21.52 -1.90 -3.05
N ARG A 475 -21.56 -2.17 -1.76
CA ARG A 475 -20.52 -1.73 -0.80
C ARG A 475 -19.26 -2.60 -0.86
N ASP A 476 -19.32 -3.73 -1.53
CA ASP A 476 -18.27 -4.75 -1.66
C ASP A 476 -17.17 -4.41 -2.68
N ILE A 477 -17.30 -3.31 -3.44
CA ILE A 477 -16.26 -2.87 -4.36
C ILE A 477 -15.01 -2.50 -3.57
N GLY A 478 -13.87 -3.09 -3.97
CA GLY A 478 -12.56 -2.82 -3.41
C GLY A 478 -11.94 -1.53 -3.98
N LEU A 479 -10.89 -1.05 -3.30
CA LEU A 479 -10.09 0.09 -3.75
C LEU A 479 -8.60 -0.19 -3.53
N PHE A 480 -7.82 -0.21 -4.60
CA PHE A 480 -6.36 -0.24 -4.54
C PHE A 480 -5.84 1.13 -4.97
N LEU A 481 -5.31 1.88 -4.01
CA LEU A 481 -4.67 3.17 -4.24
C LEU A 481 -3.17 2.96 -4.48
N HIS A 482 -2.64 3.61 -5.52
CA HIS A 482 -1.23 3.58 -5.89
C HIS A 482 -0.67 5.00 -5.95
N LEU A 483 0.50 5.20 -5.31
CA LEU A 483 1.15 6.51 -5.27
C LEU A 483 2.68 6.38 -5.29
N SER A 484 3.35 7.46 -5.69
CA SER A 484 4.80 7.58 -5.67
C SER A 484 5.26 8.43 -4.49
N ALA A 485 4.69 9.62 -4.33
CA ALA A 485 5.02 10.54 -3.23
C ALA A 485 4.00 10.47 -2.10
N GLY A 486 4.41 10.92 -0.92
CA GLY A 486 3.52 11.10 0.24
C GLY A 486 2.69 12.40 0.14
N PRO A 487 1.80 12.64 1.10
CA PRO A 487 0.89 13.80 1.15
C PRO A 487 1.61 15.05 1.66
N SER A 488 2.46 15.65 0.84
CA SER A 488 3.38 16.74 1.20
C SER A 488 2.70 18.01 1.71
N TRP A 489 1.45 18.28 1.30
CA TRP A 489 0.68 19.40 1.85
C TRP A 489 0.39 19.17 3.35
N ALA A 490 -0.15 18.02 3.71
CA ALA A 490 -0.49 17.70 5.10
C ALA A 490 0.76 17.64 6.00
N GLU A 491 1.86 17.12 5.47
CA GLU A 491 3.17 17.15 6.14
C GLU A 491 3.57 18.59 6.48
N SER A 492 3.50 19.50 5.51
CA SER A 492 3.84 20.90 5.71
C SER A 492 2.97 21.58 6.76
N GLU A 493 1.64 21.41 6.68
CA GLU A 493 0.67 21.99 7.63
C GLU A 493 0.82 21.49 9.06
N HIS A 494 1.33 20.28 9.22
CA HIS A 494 1.50 19.66 10.54
C HIS A 494 2.92 19.84 11.11
N ILE A 495 3.97 19.62 10.30
CA ILE A 495 5.37 19.60 10.75
C ILE A 495 5.91 21.01 10.98
N VAL A 496 5.63 21.96 10.09
CA VAL A 496 6.19 23.32 10.19
C VAL A 496 5.80 24.01 11.50
N PRO A 497 4.53 24.01 11.94
CA PRO A 497 4.16 24.57 13.23
C PRO A 497 4.79 23.84 14.42
N LEU A 498 4.94 22.51 14.33
CA LEU A 498 5.59 21.73 15.37
C LEU A 498 7.04 22.16 15.56
N LEU A 499 7.81 22.25 14.46
CA LEU A 499 9.21 22.67 14.49
C LEU A 499 9.42 24.14 14.94
N ARG A 500 8.44 25.00 14.69
CA ARG A 500 8.45 26.39 15.16
C ARG A 500 8.02 26.56 16.62
N GLY A 501 7.67 25.49 17.32
CA GLY A 501 7.15 25.54 18.68
C GLY A 501 5.80 26.28 18.79
N SER A 502 5.07 26.42 17.67
CA SER A 502 3.79 27.12 17.58
C SER A 502 2.61 26.16 17.37
N PHE A 503 2.81 24.88 17.61
CA PHE A 503 1.79 23.84 17.40
C PHE A 503 0.54 24.09 18.24
N ARG A 504 -0.60 24.21 17.59
CA ARG A 504 -1.90 24.43 18.22
C ARG A 504 -2.88 23.31 17.82
N ILE A 505 -3.91 23.14 18.62
CA ILE A 505 -4.94 22.10 18.43
C ILE A 505 -5.59 22.13 17.02
N ASN A 506 -5.68 23.30 16.39
CA ASN A 506 -6.24 23.45 15.04
C ASN A 506 -5.38 22.79 13.96
N GLN A 507 -4.10 22.58 14.21
CA GLN A 507 -3.14 21.98 13.27
C GLN A 507 -3.19 20.46 13.32
N VAL A 508 -3.83 19.89 14.35
CA VAL A 508 -4.13 18.45 14.45
C VAL A 508 -5.04 17.98 13.31
N ALA A 509 -5.82 18.89 12.72
CA ALA A 509 -6.70 18.57 11.59
C ALA A 509 -5.95 18.08 10.33
N ALA A 510 -4.69 18.46 10.15
CA ALA A 510 -3.85 17.99 9.05
C ALA A 510 -3.25 16.60 9.32
N PHE A 511 -3.08 16.19 10.59
CA PHE A 511 -2.43 14.95 10.96
C PHE A 511 -3.05 13.68 10.33
N PRO A 512 -4.38 13.52 10.24
CA PRO A 512 -4.99 12.37 9.57
C PRO A 512 -4.58 12.21 8.10
N TYR A 513 -4.13 13.29 7.48
CA TYR A 513 -3.72 13.34 6.06
C TYR A 513 -2.22 13.15 5.86
N VAL A 514 -1.42 13.12 6.93
CA VAL A 514 0.03 12.87 6.86
C VAL A 514 0.33 11.42 6.42
N VAL A 515 -0.60 10.49 6.66
CA VAL A 515 -0.44 9.10 6.21
C VAL A 515 -0.98 8.89 4.80
N PRO A 516 -0.24 8.20 3.89
CA PRO A 516 -0.61 8.08 2.47
C PRO A 516 -1.98 7.47 2.21
N ASN A 517 -2.45 6.57 3.07
CA ASN A 517 -3.76 5.91 2.92
C ASN A 517 -4.96 6.81 3.26
N SER A 518 -4.75 8.04 3.70
CA SER A 518 -5.82 9.01 3.95
C SER A 518 -6.65 9.27 2.70
N VAL A 519 -6.01 9.33 1.53
CA VAL A 519 -6.67 9.48 0.24
C VAL A 519 -7.64 8.33 -0.03
N ALA A 520 -7.21 7.07 0.18
CA ALA A 520 -8.09 5.90 0.04
C ALA A 520 -9.26 5.96 1.02
N GLY A 521 -9.00 6.36 2.28
CA GLY A 521 -10.04 6.55 3.30
C GLY A 521 -11.10 7.58 2.88
N ASN A 522 -10.67 8.71 2.31
CA ASN A 522 -11.58 9.73 1.79
C ASN A 522 -12.40 9.24 0.60
N VAL A 523 -11.80 8.52 -0.35
CA VAL A 523 -12.51 7.89 -1.47
C VAL A 523 -13.54 6.89 -0.98
N CYS A 524 -13.13 5.98 -0.09
CA CYS A 524 -14.02 4.96 0.49
C CYS A 524 -15.20 5.60 1.23
N LYS A 525 -14.95 6.62 2.06
CA LYS A 525 -15.97 7.36 2.78
C LYS A 525 -16.94 8.08 1.82
N ALA A 526 -16.42 8.83 0.85
CA ALA A 526 -17.23 9.62 -0.08
C ALA A 526 -18.11 8.74 -0.97
N LEU A 527 -17.59 7.58 -1.40
CA LEU A 527 -18.25 6.68 -2.33
C LEU A 527 -18.84 5.42 -1.67
N ARG A 528 -18.65 5.27 -0.36
CA ARG A 528 -19.13 4.15 0.47
C ARG A 528 -18.60 2.79 0.01
N LEU A 529 -17.30 2.72 -0.30
CA LEU A 529 -16.61 1.49 -0.69
C LEU A 529 -16.09 0.77 0.55
N THR A 530 -16.57 -0.44 0.83
CA THR A 530 -16.18 -1.24 2.00
C THR A 530 -15.47 -2.53 1.61
N GLY A 531 -15.17 -2.70 0.32
CA GLY A 531 -14.55 -3.89 -0.25
C GLY A 531 -13.10 -4.09 0.19
N HIS A 532 -12.41 -4.98 -0.49
CA HIS A 532 -11.00 -5.28 -0.30
C HIS A 532 -10.16 -4.02 -0.61
N ASN A 533 -9.45 -3.48 0.40
CA ASN A 533 -8.83 -2.17 0.30
C ASN A 533 -7.35 -2.21 0.68
N THR A 534 -6.50 -1.59 -0.15
CA THR A 534 -5.10 -1.38 0.18
C THR A 534 -4.54 -0.10 -0.44
N THR A 535 -3.42 0.37 0.08
CA THR A 535 -2.64 1.49 -0.46
C THR A 535 -1.20 1.05 -0.63
N LEU A 536 -0.66 1.22 -1.84
CA LEU A 536 0.67 0.80 -2.23
C LEU A 536 1.51 2.01 -2.66
N SER A 537 2.71 2.17 -2.09
CA SER A 537 3.73 3.08 -2.59
C SER A 537 4.74 2.27 -3.41
N LEU A 538 4.67 2.40 -4.72
CA LEU A 538 5.44 1.60 -5.68
C LEU A 538 6.43 2.44 -6.50
N GLY A 539 6.47 3.75 -6.22
CA GLY A 539 7.30 4.69 -6.95
C GLY A 539 6.77 5.03 -8.35
N PRO A 540 7.62 5.54 -9.22
CA PRO A 540 7.25 5.79 -10.61
C PRO A 540 6.69 4.55 -11.28
N GLY A 541 5.56 4.68 -11.98
CA GLY A 541 4.86 3.55 -12.60
C GLY A 541 3.86 2.83 -11.69
N ALA A 542 3.67 3.31 -10.48
CA ALA A 542 2.79 2.69 -9.48
C ALA A 542 1.40 2.34 -10.01
N GLY A 543 0.83 3.15 -10.90
CA GLY A 543 -0.49 2.89 -11.48
C GLY A 543 -0.59 1.58 -12.25
N LEU A 544 0.38 1.28 -13.11
CA LEU A 544 0.39 0.03 -13.88
C LEU A 544 0.74 -1.18 -13.00
N LEU A 545 1.69 -1.00 -12.08
CA LEU A 545 2.07 -2.01 -11.09
C LEU A 545 0.88 -2.37 -10.19
N GLY A 546 0.21 -1.36 -9.66
CA GLY A 546 -0.92 -1.54 -8.78
C GLY A 546 -2.14 -2.15 -9.46
N LEU A 547 -2.35 -1.87 -10.76
CA LEU A 547 -3.37 -2.56 -11.55
C LEU A 547 -3.13 -4.08 -11.57
N GLY A 548 -1.87 -4.52 -11.68
CA GLY A 548 -1.51 -5.92 -11.58
C GLY A 548 -1.81 -6.54 -10.22
N PHE A 549 -1.48 -5.84 -9.11
CA PHE A 549 -1.82 -6.31 -7.76
C PHE A 549 -3.35 -6.36 -7.53
N ALA A 550 -4.11 -5.41 -8.09
CA ALA A 550 -5.56 -5.44 -8.01
C ALA A 550 -6.15 -6.62 -8.80
N ALA A 551 -5.59 -6.94 -9.97
CA ALA A 551 -5.97 -8.13 -10.73
C ALA A 551 -5.66 -9.42 -9.96
N PHE A 552 -4.49 -9.54 -9.35
CA PHE A 552 -4.13 -10.69 -8.50
C PHE A 552 -5.09 -10.89 -7.32
N ALA A 553 -5.54 -9.80 -6.68
CA ALA A 553 -6.53 -9.90 -5.61
C ALA A 553 -7.89 -10.42 -6.10
N ILE A 554 -8.30 -10.08 -7.32
CA ILE A 554 -9.51 -10.63 -7.95
C ILE A 554 -9.30 -12.09 -8.33
N GLU A 555 -8.16 -12.44 -8.94
CA GLU A 555 -7.82 -13.82 -9.33
C GLU A 555 -7.77 -14.77 -8.13
N ASN A 556 -7.31 -14.30 -6.96
CA ASN A 556 -7.35 -15.04 -5.69
C ASN A 556 -8.75 -15.08 -5.04
N GLY A 557 -9.77 -14.44 -5.63
CA GLY A 557 -11.13 -14.49 -5.14
C GLY A 557 -11.44 -13.56 -3.95
N HIS A 558 -10.54 -12.62 -3.60
CA HIS A 558 -10.77 -11.69 -2.48
C HIS A 558 -11.85 -10.64 -2.78
N ALA A 559 -12.10 -10.36 -4.05
CA ALA A 559 -13.13 -9.43 -4.49
C ALA A 559 -13.61 -9.78 -5.89
N SER A 560 -14.90 -9.53 -6.16
CA SER A 560 -15.46 -9.61 -7.53
C SER A 560 -15.19 -8.34 -8.34
N ALA A 561 -14.84 -7.23 -7.68
CA ALA A 561 -14.66 -5.93 -8.29
C ALA A 561 -13.73 -5.03 -7.46
N ILE A 562 -12.76 -4.38 -8.10
CA ILE A 562 -11.79 -3.45 -7.48
C ILE A 562 -11.60 -2.23 -8.39
N VAL A 563 -11.58 -1.04 -7.80
CA VAL A 563 -11.07 0.16 -8.46
C VAL A 563 -9.56 0.24 -8.23
N SER A 564 -8.77 0.14 -9.30
CA SER A 564 -7.34 0.47 -9.31
C SER A 564 -7.20 1.96 -9.56
N LEU A 565 -6.70 2.70 -8.57
CA LEU A 565 -6.65 4.16 -8.55
C LEU A 565 -5.20 4.61 -8.38
N SER A 566 -4.75 5.53 -9.21
CA SER A 566 -3.46 6.20 -9.05
C SER A 566 -3.68 7.71 -8.89
N VAL A 567 -2.88 8.35 -8.05
CA VAL A 567 -2.92 9.80 -7.85
C VAL A 567 -1.53 10.36 -7.57
N ASP A 568 -1.24 11.50 -8.19
CA ASP A 568 -0.10 12.35 -7.89
C ASP A 568 -0.57 13.80 -7.76
N GLU A 569 -0.08 14.49 -6.75
CA GLU A 569 -0.28 15.92 -6.53
C GLU A 569 1.07 16.64 -6.60
N LEU A 570 1.12 17.76 -7.28
CA LEU A 570 2.28 18.64 -7.31
C LEU A 570 2.12 19.77 -6.31
N SER A 571 2.64 19.60 -5.11
CA SER A 571 2.81 20.70 -4.18
C SER A 571 4.07 21.52 -4.52
N LYS A 572 4.12 22.78 -4.10
CA LYS A 572 5.32 23.60 -4.20
C LYS A 572 6.52 22.92 -3.54
N ARG A 573 6.29 22.15 -2.47
CA ARG A 573 7.33 21.42 -1.77
C ARG A 573 7.95 20.33 -2.64
N ILE A 574 7.16 19.50 -3.28
CA ILE A 574 7.65 18.44 -4.19
C ILE A 574 8.46 19.07 -5.34
N LEU A 575 7.95 20.16 -5.92
CA LEU A 575 8.65 20.86 -7.00
C LEU A 575 9.96 21.47 -6.53
N SER A 576 9.97 22.09 -5.33
CA SER A 576 11.18 22.70 -4.74
C SER A 576 12.24 21.65 -4.42
N ASP A 577 11.86 20.50 -3.83
CA ASP A 577 12.79 19.42 -3.50
C ASP A 577 13.34 18.74 -4.77
N SER A 578 12.49 18.51 -5.76
CA SER A 578 12.94 17.97 -7.05
C SER A 578 13.91 18.92 -7.76
N HIS A 579 13.60 20.23 -7.77
CA HIS A 579 14.47 21.27 -8.35
C HIS A 579 15.80 21.36 -7.60
N ALA A 580 15.79 21.39 -6.26
CA ALA A 580 16.99 21.46 -5.43
C ALA A 580 17.91 20.24 -5.64
N ALA A 581 17.34 19.05 -5.80
CA ALA A 581 18.08 17.82 -6.08
C ALA A 581 18.53 17.67 -7.53
N GLY A 582 18.19 18.62 -8.43
CA GLY A 582 18.45 18.50 -9.87
C GLY A 582 17.76 17.28 -10.50
N ALA A 583 16.63 16.85 -9.94
CA ALA A 583 15.85 15.74 -10.46
C ALA A 583 15.06 16.17 -11.69
N VAL A 584 15.21 15.40 -12.76
CA VAL A 584 14.50 15.62 -14.03
C VAL A 584 13.69 14.37 -14.35
N PRO A 585 12.39 14.52 -14.67
CA PRO A 585 11.59 13.38 -15.10
C PRO A 585 12.14 12.70 -16.38
N PRO A 586 11.79 11.44 -16.63
CA PRO A 586 12.19 10.73 -17.83
C PRO A 586 11.90 11.54 -19.11
N GLY A 587 12.81 11.51 -20.09
CA GLY A 587 12.68 12.24 -21.35
C GLY A 587 12.74 13.77 -21.25
N GLY A 588 13.03 14.34 -20.06
CA GLY A 588 13.07 15.79 -19.84
C GLY A 588 11.70 16.47 -19.87
N VAL A 589 10.62 15.71 -19.80
CA VAL A 589 9.25 16.22 -19.75
C VAL A 589 9.00 16.86 -18.38
N PRO A 590 8.42 18.08 -18.28
CA PRO A 590 8.09 18.67 -16.98
C PRO A 590 7.13 17.80 -16.16
N TYR A 591 7.15 17.99 -14.82
CA TYR A 591 6.22 17.29 -13.92
C TYR A 591 4.76 17.64 -14.24
N GLY A 592 3.88 16.65 -14.01
CA GLY A 592 2.43 16.77 -14.08
C GLY A 592 1.76 16.18 -12.85
N GLU A 593 0.48 16.48 -12.67
CA GLU A 593 -0.35 15.94 -11.58
C GLU A 593 -1.67 15.37 -12.11
N GLY A 594 -2.37 14.60 -11.26
CA GLY A 594 -3.72 14.14 -11.55
C GLY A 594 -4.05 12.81 -10.91
N ALA A 595 -5.21 12.26 -11.28
CA ALA A 595 -5.65 10.95 -10.85
C ALA A 595 -6.28 10.15 -11.99
N CYS A 596 -6.05 8.84 -11.98
CA CYS A 596 -6.66 7.91 -12.93
C CYS A 596 -7.17 6.67 -12.20
N ALA A 597 -8.41 6.31 -12.47
CA ALA A 597 -9.09 5.15 -11.88
C ALA A 597 -9.55 4.18 -12.97
N VAL A 598 -9.30 2.90 -12.77
CA VAL A 598 -9.70 1.81 -13.67
C VAL A 598 -10.52 0.79 -12.86
N MET A 599 -11.73 0.52 -13.30
CA MET A 599 -12.61 -0.48 -12.71
C MET A 599 -12.28 -1.86 -13.25
N LEU A 600 -11.83 -2.76 -12.39
CA LEU A 600 -11.57 -4.17 -12.66
C LEU A 600 -12.67 -5.03 -12.05
N GLU A 601 -13.13 -6.03 -12.79
CA GLU A 601 -14.14 -6.99 -12.33
C GLU A 601 -13.82 -8.39 -12.84
N THR A 602 -14.38 -9.41 -12.18
CA THR A 602 -14.46 -10.73 -12.83
C THR A 602 -15.39 -10.64 -14.06
N GLU A 603 -15.08 -11.38 -15.12
CA GLU A 603 -15.94 -11.44 -16.31
C GLU A 603 -17.38 -11.84 -15.96
N SER A 604 -17.55 -12.73 -15.00
CA SER A 604 -18.88 -13.13 -14.51
C SER A 604 -19.65 -12.00 -13.84
N SER A 605 -18.95 -11.14 -13.03
CA SER A 605 -19.57 -9.95 -12.42
C SER A 605 -20.03 -8.97 -13.49
N ALA A 606 -19.19 -8.67 -14.47
CA ALA A 606 -19.52 -7.77 -15.58
C ALA A 606 -20.68 -8.31 -16.43
N ALA A 607 -20.63 -9.60 -16.80
CA ALA A 607 -21.67 -10.26 -17.60
C ALA A 607 -23.03 -10.28 -16.89
N SER A 608 -23.05 -10.51 -15.56
CA SER A 608 -24.31 -10.57 -14.77
C SER A 608 -25.15 -9.29 -14.83
N ARG A 609 -24.55 -8.16 -15.16
CA ARG A 609 -25.19 -6.85 -15.29
C ARG A 609 -25.19 -6.31 -16.72
N GLY A 610 -24.75 -7.10 -17.70
CA GLY A 610 -24.69 -6.70 -19.10
C GLY A 610 -23.66 -5.61 -19.41
N ALA A 611 -22.60 -5.49 -18.59
CA ALA A 611 -21.57 -4.49 -18.82
C ALA A 611 -20.68 -4.83 -20.01
N ALA A 612 -20.36 -3.81 -20.80
CA ALA A 612 -19.38 -3.93 -21.85
C ALA A 612 -17.96 -3.85 -21.26
N ALA A 613 -17.15 -4.88 -21.49
CA ALA A 613 -15.75 -4.81 -21.16
C ALA A 613 -14.99 -3.94 -22.19
N LEU A 614 -14.11 -3.06 -21.71
CA LEU A 614 -13.18 -2.29 -22.53
C LEU A 614 -11.96 -3.14 -22.95
N GLY A 615 -11.59 -4.08 -22.08
CA GLY A 615 -10.51 -5.03 -22.32
C GLY A 615 -10.45 -6.08 -21.23
N THR A 616 -9.68 -7.15 -21.50
CA THR A 616 -9.38 -8.23 -20.55
C THR A 616 -7.92 -8.15 -20.16
N VAL A 617 -7.60 -8.15 -18.88
CA VAL A 617 -6.21 -8.30 -18.39
C VAL A 617 -5.81 -9.77 -18.59
N CYS A 618 -4.93 -10.03 -19.53
CA CYS A 618 -4.51 -11.40 -19.87
C CYS A 618 -3.30 -11.85 -19.07
N SER A 619 -2.41 -10.92 -18.76
CA SER A 619 -1.26 -11.21 -17.90
C SER A 619 -0.64 -9.92 -17.36
N PHE A 620 0.10 -10.09 -16.29
CA PHE A 620 0.95 -9.07 -15.68
C PHE A 620 2.28 -9.72 -15.29
N ALA A 621 3.37 -9.03 -15.55
CA ALA A 621 4.70 -9.43 -15.12
C ALA A 621 5.44 -8.24 -14.52
N TYR A 622 6.27 -8.53 -13.53
CA TYR A 622 6.99 -7.54 -12.73
C TYR A 622 8.39 -8.05 -12.42
N SER A 623 9.38 -7.16 -12.42
CA SER A 623 10.72 -7.44 -11.92
C SER A 623 11.38 -6.21 -11.32
N THR A 624 12.39 -6.41 -10.50
CA THR A 624 13.17 -5.36 -9.85
C THR A 624 14.66 -5.55 -10.18
N GLU A 625 15.32 -4.52 -10.71
CA GLU A 625 16.77 -4.49 -10.85
C GLU A 625 17.42 -4.32 -9.49
N THR A 626 18.51 -5.07 -9.27
CA THR A 626 19.17 -5.14 -7.96
C THR A 626 20.59 -4.58 -7.95
N ASN A 627 21.08 -4.07 -9.08
CA ASN A 627 22.44 -3.52 -9.21
C ASN A 627 22.59 -2.20 -8.44
N ASP A 628 21.58 -1.35 -8.50
CA ASP A 628 21.51 -0.09 -7.78
C ASP A 628 20.05 0.15 -7.33
N CYS A 629 19.86 0.70 -6.12
CA CYS A 629 18.51 1.00 -5.63
C CYS A 629 17.96 2.34 -6.15
N MET A 630 18.81 3.19 -6.72
CA MET A 630 18.44 4.53 -7.19
C MET A 630 18.44 4.67 -8.71
N ASN A 631 19.19 3.83 -9.43
CA ASN A 631 19.35 3.93 -10.86
C ASN A 631 19.05 2.61 -11.55
N ALA A 632 18.32 2.69 -12.67
CA ALA A 632 18.16 1.55 -13.56
C ALA A 632 19.47 1.20 -14.26
N ASP A 633 19.61 -0.07 -14.64
CA ASP A 633 20.77 -0.62 -15.36
C ASP A 633 21.00 0.07 -16.75
N GLY A 634 20.00 0.77 -17.28
CA GLY A 634 20.08 1.51 -18.54
C GLY A 634 20.07 0.67 -19.81
N GLY A 635 20.22 -0.66 -19.71
CA GLY A 635 20.28 -1.57 -20.86
C GLY A 635 18.97 -2.25 -21.25
N GLY A 636 17.90 -2.07 -20.48
CA GLY A 636 16.58 -2.65 -20.76
C GLY A 636 16.49 -4.18 -20.73
N ALA A 637 17.57 -4.89 -20.38
CA ALA A 637 17.62 -6.36 -20.43
C ALA A 637 16.60 -7.02 -19.46
N MET A 638 16.50 -6.52 -18.24
CA MET A 638 15.54 -7.01 -17.26
C MET A 638 14.10 -6.71 -17.70
N LEU A 639 13.85 -5.52 -18.24
CA LEU A 639 12.56 -5.16 -18.81
C LEU A 639 12.20 -6.06 -19.99
N ALA A 640 13.14 -6.38 -20.88
CA ALA A 640 12.91 -7.32 -21.98
C ALA A 640 12.55 -8.74 -21.46
N ALA A 641 13.19 -9.20 -20.39
CA ALA A 641 12.83 -10.44 -19.72
C ALA A 641 11.42 -10.38 -19.12
N THR A 642 11.05 -9.26 -18.50
CA THR A 642 9.71 -9.02 -17.96
C THR A 642 8.64 -9.04 -19.06
N ILE A 643 8.92 -8.43 -20.23
CA ILE A 643 8.01 -8.49 -21.39
C ILE A 643 7.82 -9.94 -21.84
N ARG A 644 8.91 -10.72 -21.99
CA ARG A 644 8.80 -12.13 -22.37
C ARG A 644 7.97 -12.93 -21.37
N THR A 645 8.15 -12.68 -20.08
CA THR A 645 7.35 -13.32 -19.03
C THR A 645 5.87 -12.97 -19.19
N ALA A 646 5.53 -11.71 -19.45
CA ALA A 646 4.14 -11.30 -19.67
C ALA A 646 3.52 -11.99 -20.91
N LEU A 647 4.23 -12.08 -22.01
CA LEU A 647 3.78 -12.77 -23.21
C LEU A 647 3.56 -14.28 -22.95
N ASN A 648 4.51 -14.93 -22.28
CA ASN A 648 4.42 -16.35 -21.93
C ASN A 648 3.22 -16.63 -21.00
N ASN A 649 3.01 -15.80 -19.97
CA ASN A 649 1.87 -15.92 -19.07
C ASN A 649 0.53 -15.74 -19.81
N ALA A 650 0.48 -14.83 -20.79
CA ALA A 650 -0.70 -14.65 -21.65
C ALA A 650 -0.85 -15.77 -22.72
N LYS A 651 0.13 -16.67 -22.85
CA LYS A 651 0.20 -17.74 -23.88
C LYS A 651 0.08 -17.20 -25.31
N ILE A 652 0.74 -16.08 -25.57
CA ILE A 652 0.79 -15.42 -26.88
C ILE A 652 2.23 -15.12 -27.29
N THR A 653 2.41 -14.75 -28.56
CA THR A 653 3.70 -14.36 -29.12
C THR A 653 3.75 -12.88 -29.41
N ALA A 654 4.94 -12.35 -29.69
CA ALA A 654 5.12 -10.99 -30.15
C ALA A 654 4.30 -10.68 -31.43
N ALA A 655 4.03 -11.71 -32.26
CA ALA A 655 3.25 -11.54 -33.50
C ALA A 655 1.78 -11.18 -33.25
N ASP A 656 1.22 -11.57 -32.09
CA ASP A 656 -0.17 -11.34 -31.72
C ASP A 656 -0.42 -9.93 -31.21
N ILE A 657 0.67 -9.21 -30.82
CA ILE A 657 0.60 -7.86 -30.28
C ILE A 657 0.33 -6.85 -31.41
N GLY A 658 -0.64 -6.00 -31.21
CA GLY A 658 -0.90 -4.80 -31.99
C GLY A 658 -0.05 -3.62 -31.52
N PRO A 659 -0.66 -2.61 -30.85
CA PRO A 659 0.09 -1.50 -30.28
C PRO A 659 0.96 -1.92 -29.11
N VAL A 660 2.13 -1.29 -29.01
CA VAL A 660 2.96 -1.32 -27.80
C VAL A 660 2.93 0.08 -27.21
N VAL A 661 2.57 0.15 -25.93
CA VAL A 661 2.44 1.40 -25.18
C VAL A 661 3.59 1.50 -24.21
N CYS A 662 4.53 2.42 -24.46
CA CYS A 662 5.67 2.72 -23.60
C CYS A 662 5.29 3.85 -22.64
N CYS A 663 5.50 3.66 -21.34
CA CYS A 663 4.94 4.52 -20.30
C CYS A 663 5.96 5.44 -19.60
N SER A 664 7.27 5.33 -19.92
CA SER A 664 8.31 6.13 -19.25
C SER A 664 8.79 7.31 -20.10
N ALA A 665 7.88 8.06 -20.70
CA ALA A 665 8.15 9.37 -21.34
C ALA A 665 9.42 9.42 -22.23
N GLY A 666 9.64 8.38 -23.05
CA GLY A 666 10.74 8.38 -24.03
C GLY A 666 12.10 7.90 -23.51
N SER A 667 12.13 7.14 -22.41
CA SER A 667 13.35 6.48 -21.96
C SER A 667 13.90 5.53 -23.02
N GLY A 668 15.19 5.63 -23.34
CA GLY A 668 15.85 4.82 -24.36
C GLY A 668 15.75 3.32 -24.07
N TRP A 669 15.82 2.92 -22.77
CA TRP A 669 15.80 1.52 -22.37
C TRP A 669 14.46 0.80 -22.60
N GLU A 670 13.29 1.50 -22.52
CA GLU A 670 12.00 0.90 -22.91
C GLU A 670 12.00 0.56 -24.42
N ALA A 671 12.46 1.49 -25.24
CA ALA A 671 12.54 1.26 -26.68
C ALA A 671 13.50 0.11 -27.02
N GLU A 672 14.62 -0.02 -26.31
CA GLU A 672 15.57 -1.13 -26.47
C GLU A 672 14.95 -2.46 -26.04
N ALA A 673 14.30 -2.50 -24.86
CA ALA A 673 13.64 -3.70 -24.37
C ALA A 673 12.54 -4.18 -25.32
N VAL A 674 11.71 -3.26 -25.81
CA VAL A 674 10.65 -3.57 -26.80
C VAL A 674 11.28 -4.08 -28.09
N ARG A 675 12.32 -3.43 -28.61
CA ARG A 675 13.02 -3.85 -29.83
C ARG A 675 13.63 -5.25 -29.67
N ALA A 676 14.22 -5.56 -28.51
CA ALA A 676 14.82 -6.86 -28.22
C ALA A 676 13.80 -8.02 -28.19
N VAL A 677 12.51 -7.74 -28.00
CA VAL A 677 11.44 -8.75 -27.94
C VAL A 677 10.57 -8.74 -29.19
N MET A 678 10.26 -7.57 -29.71
CA MET A 678 9.29 -7.35 -30.79
C MET A 678 9.94 -7.18 -32.18
N GLY A 679 11.28 -7.00 -32.24
CA GLY A 679 11.98 -6.59 -33.45
C GLY A 679 11.80 -5.10 -33.80
N GLU A 680 12.21 -4.70 -34.99
CA GLU A 680 12.09 -3.31 -35.45
C GLU A 680 10.65 -2.98 -35.89
N ARG A 681 9.71 -3.05 -35.00
CA ARG A 681 8.33 -2.61 -35.21
C ARG A 681 8.18 -1.17 -34.73
N ASP A 682 7.56 -0.32 -35.54
CA ASP A 682 7.03 0.96 -35.06
C ASP A 682 5.95 0.69 -34.02
N ALA A 683 6.35 0.74 -32.75
CA ALA A 683 5.39 0.73 -31.64
C ALA A 683 4.60 2.03 -31.70
N ALA A 684 3.29 1.96 -31.81
CA ALA A 684 2.44 3.14 -31.68
C ALA A 684 2.71 3.77 -30.31
N ARG A 685 3.40 4.91 -30.28
CA ARG A 685 3.73 5.63 -29.06
C ARG A 685 2.53 6.49 -28.67
N LEU A 686 1.76 5.99 -27.71
CA LEU A 686 0.66 6.72 -27.11
C LEU A 686 1.13 7.31 -25.76
N ASP A 687 1.93 8.34 -25.79
CA ASP A 687 2.40 9.02 -24.58
C ASP A 687 1.82 10.45 -24.53
N PRO A 688 0.85 10.75 -23.65
CA PRO A 688 0.34 12.10 -23.48
C PRO A 688 1.22 12.98 -22.60
N SER A 689 2.25 12.45 -21.93
CA SER A 689 3.08 13.20 -21.00
C SER A 689 3.76 14.42 -21.62
N PRO A 690 4.13 14.45 -22.92
CA PRO A 690 4.62 15.66 -23.56
C PRO A 690 3.66 16.85 -23.55
N LEU A 691 2.38 16.62 -23.26
CA LEU A 691 1.34 17.65 -23.21
C LEU A 691 0.86 17.95 -21.80
N ILE A 692 0.66 16.90 -20.98
CA ILE A 692 0.06 16.97 -19.65
C ILE A 692 1.08 16.81 -18.51
N GLY A 693 2.37 16.69 -18.82
CA GLY A 693 3.43 16.45 -17.84
C GLY A 693 3.54 15.00 -17.38
N TYR A 694 4.62 14.71 -16.66
CA TYR A 694 4.90 13.40 -16.09
C TYR A 694 4.43 13.33 -14.65
N ALA A 695 3.31 12.65 -14.41
CA ALA A 695 2.81 12.29 -13.10
C ALA A 695 3.35 10.90 -12.74
N GLU A 696 4.26 10.83 -11.77
CA GLU A 696 5.12 9.66 -11.49
C GLU A 696 4.35 8.32 -11.41
N ALA A 697 3.33 8.26 -10.55
CA ALA A 697 2.51 7.07 -10.39
C ALA A 697 1.43 6.95 -11.48
N THR A 698 0.86 8.08 -11.92
CA THR A 698 -0.40 8.14 -12.65
C THR A 698 -0.21 8.08 -14.16
N THR A 699 0.93 8.55 -14.70
CA THR A 699 1.18 8.59 -16.16
C THR A 699 0.94 7.24 -16.85
N PRO A 700 1.43 6.07 -16.34
CA PRO A 700 1.19 4.80 -17.03
C PRO A 700 -0.30 4.44 -17.11
N LEU A 701 -1.07 4.80 -16.09
CA LEU A 701 -2.50 4.52 -16.08
C LEU A 701 -3.27 5.47 -16.99
N PHE A 702 -2.82 6.72 -17.13
CA PHE A 702 -3.34 7.66 -18.14
C PHE A 702 -3.15 7.12 -19.55
N ILE A 703 -1.93 6.63 -19.86
CA ILE A 703 -1.60 6.13 -21.20
C ILE A 703 -2.42 4.88 -21.52
N LEU A 704 -2.50 3.93 -20.59
CA LEU A 704 -3.33 2.74 -20.75
C LEU A 704 -4.81 3.11 -20.95
N SER A 705 -5.33 4.01 -20.12
CA SER A 705 -6.73 4.46 -20.19
C SER A 705 -7.05 5.10 -21.53
N ARG A 706 -6.14 5.94 -22.03
CA ARG A 706 -6.23 6.51 -23.37
C ARG A 706 -6.24 5.43 -24.44
N ALA A 707 -5.31 4.45 -24.39
CA ALA A 707 -5.24 3.37 -25.37
C ALA A 707 -6.53 2.52 -25.42
N LEU A 708 -7.19 2.36 -24.28
CA LEU A 708 -8.47 1.63 -24.18
C LEU A 708 -9.65 2.45 -24.69
N ALA A 709 -9.68 3.75 -24.41
CA ALA A 709 -10.76 4.65 -24.78
C ALA A 709 -10.69 5.14 -26.24
N ASP A 710 -9.48 5.22 -26.81
CA ASP A 710 -9.28 5.71 -28.17
C ASP A 710 -9.79 4.68 -29.20
N SER A 711 -10.93 4.99 -29.82
CA SER A 711 -11.51 4.17 -30.88
C SER A 711 -10.75 4.23 -32.19
N SER A 712 -9.93 5.28 -32.39
CA SER A 712 -9.09 5.47 -33.58
C SER A 712 -7.77 4.67 -33.52
N LEU A 713 -7.44 4.08 -32.36
CA LEU A 713 -6.22 3.29 -32.19
C LEU A 713 -6.25 2.05 -33.07
N GLU A 714 -5.42 2.03 -34.08
CA GLU A 714 -5.28 0.89 -35.00
C GLU A 714 -4.65 -0.32 -34.30
N MET A 715 -5.40 -1.40 -34.18
CA MET A 715 -4.92 -2.65 -33.59
C MET A 715 -4.05 -3.48 -34.56
N GLY A 716 -4.08 -3.17 -35.86
CA GLY A 716 -3.51 -3.99 -36.91
C GLY A 716 -4.37 -5.21 -37.28
N ARG A 717 -4.22 -5.69 -38.53
CA ARG A 717 -5.04 -6.78 -39.06
C ARG A 717 -4.83 -8.09 -38.28
N GLY A 718 -5.90 -8.63 -37.71
CA GLY A 718 -5.88 -9.89 -36.95
C GLY A 718 -5.28 -9.80 -35.54
N LYS A 719 -4.96 -8.60 -35.06
CA LYS A 719 -4.36 -8.37 -33.74
C LYS A 719 -5.38 -7.86 -32.75
N ASN A 720 -5.36 -8.37 -31.52
CA ASN A 720 -6.32 -8.04 -30.48
C ASN A 720 -5.69 -7.62 -29.15
N TYR A 721 -4.34 -7.65 -29.05
CA TYR A 721 -3.63 -7.42 -27.79
C TYR A 721 -2.85 -6.13 -27.80
N ILE A 722 -2.93 -5.39 -26.71
CA ILE A 722 -2.09 -4.24 -26.36
C ILE A 722 -1.04 -4.72 -25.36
N LEU A 723 0.21 -4.40 -25.61
CA LEU A 723 1.30 -4.57 -24.65
C LEU A 723 1.59 -3.20 -24.02
N THR A 724 1.40 -3.06 -22.73
CA THR A 724 1.80 -1.87 -21.98
C THR A 724 3.08 -2.19 -21.20
N VAL A 725 4.08 -1.33 -21.35
CA VAL A 725 5.43 -1.52 -20.79
C VAL A 725 5.80 -0.31 -19.96
N PHE A 726 6.40 -0.54 -18.82
CA PHE A 726 6.99 0.49 -17.98
C PHE A 726 8.32 0.03 -17.38
N GLY A 727 9.36 0.84 -17.56
CA GLY A 727 10.64 0.71 -16.87
C GLY A 727 10.94 1.98 -16.08
N SER A 728 11.01 1.89 -14.74
CA SER A 728 11.28 3.06 -13.91
C SER A 728 12.76 3.43 -13.92
N PRO A 729 13.08 4.72 -13.70
CA PRO A 729 14.47 5.15 -13.51
C PRO A 729 15.13 4.50 -12.28
N HIS A 730 14.37 3.87 -11.41
CA HIS A 730 14.85 3.15 -10.22
C HIS A 730 14.87 1.61 -10.42
N GLY A 731 14.81 1.13 -11.68
CA GLY A 731 14.93 -0.29 -11.99
C GLY A 731 13.73 -1.15 -11.59
N VAL A 732 12.54 -0.57 -11.52
CA VAL A 732 11.28 -1.32 -11.41
C VAL A 732 10.71 -1.48 -12.82
N ASN A 733 10.45 -2.71 -13.23
CA ASN A 733 9.99 -3.07 -14.56
C ASN A 733 8.65 -3.78 -14.50
N CYS A 734 7.71 -3.43 -15.37
CA CYS A 734 6.49 -4.19 -15.54
C CYS A 734 6.03 -4.23 -17.00
N ALA A 735 5.27 -5.26 -17.31
CA ALA A 735 4.62 -5.44 -18.59
C ALA A 735 3.22 -6.04 -18.36
N THR A 736 2.22 -5.50 -19.06
CA THR A 736 0.84 -5.97 -18.99
C THR A 736 0.33 -6.25 -20.40
N VAL A 737 -0.26 -7.42 -20.59
CA VAL A 737 -0.94 -7.78 -21.82
C VAL A 737 -2.44 -7.64 -21.63
N ILE A 738 -3.06 -6.81 -22.44
CA ILE A 738 -4.49 -6.56 -22.41
C ILE A 738 -5.10 -6.89 -23.76
N ARG A 739 -6.10 -7.74 -23.78
CA ARG A 739 -6.92 -7.99 -24.96
C ARG A 739 -8.00 -6.90 -25.05
N LYS A 740 -7.86 -5.99 -26.04
CA LYS A 740 -8.85 -4.92 -26.27
C LYS A 740 -10.17 -5.53 -26.77
N SER A 741 -11.26 -5.15 -26.16
CA SER A 741 -12.59 -5.58 -26.62
C SER A 741 -12.93 -4.92 -27.95
N LYS A 742 -13.63 -5.65 -28.84
CA LYS A 742 -14.16 -5.06 -30.06
C LYS A 742 -15.29 -4.11 -29.67
N VAL A 743 -15.22 -2.88 -30.12
CA VAL A 743 -16.36 -1.96 -30.04
C VAL A 743 -17.50 -2.62 -30.82
N LYS A 744 -18.63 -2.89 -30.15
CA LYS A 744 -19.85 -3.26 -30.88
C LYS A 744 -20.28 -2.02 -31.66
N GLU A 745 -20.23 -2.10 -32.99
CA GLU A 745 -20.80 -1.11 -33.90
C GLU A 745 -22.30 -0.89 -33.63
#